data_c9ec721091b290b0e9b326c514abbea7
#
_entry.id   c9ec721091b290b0e9b326c514abbea7
#
_cell.length_a   1.000
_cell.length_b   1.000
_cell.length_c   1.000
_cell.angle_alpha   90.00
_cell.angle_beta   90.00
_cell.angle_gamma   90.00
#
_symmetry.space_group_name_H-M   'P 1'
#
loop_
_entity.id
_entity.type
_entity.pdbx_description
1 polymer ?
#
loop_
_entity_poly.entity_id
_entity_poly.type
_entity_poly.pdbx_seq_one_letter_code
_entity_poly.pdbx_strand_id
1 'polypeptide(L)'
;MSQIIAVATGFAVSITLLIGAKQFTARAESDESLQRKNYSDQIRQTYNFSFGKDNLSLPGNAAIEGNEFIQPGAFPKAEYCGHCHEEAYHEWRQALHSNSFRTPFYRTSVNILIRTEGIEFSRHCDSCHNPIAVLSGALTQDSHVDRAFDKDGLTCTTCHSIQRLQSTSGNGGYVMGVPAVIVDEKGNRIPGEVPFGDILEHPERHTRAVMQPFYRTPEFCAACHKANLPSTLNDYKFIRAFTVYDEWQNSKFSKRNPLTFYSAGFTPCQSCHMPRVAASLPDYGAKGGLLASHRWLAGNTAVPFYYGFDEQLQKTIEFLQRGTFLNVDIFALKKASDDKLIAPLGSVPFRLEPNDVAQAYVVIQNKNIGHSLIPEVRDLYEAWVEVMVRDAAGKDIYHSGFLRPDGMLDTRAHSFTNRPVNLSGEFVDNHKVATIHSMAYDNSIQSGRSALVRYEFQVPRDVKGPLSITARVNYRHLRQSYLDNVFGPDHPLYPVVELASRTRTLSISMNNPTPPAPGDNEDWMRWNNVGIGFLDQQQYSDAIDAFDQVVKLRPDYDDGYVNVGLTYIEWEKYSAARPALEKALQLHPDYARALYYLALVERREGHPEAEVADFQSVVKQFPQSRDARRELGIAYYQQHRPDDAVAQFEALQAIDPDDVAAHYNLAILYRRKGMKSEAANQAALYVAKRIDPAAPTYSLDFLRKHPEISTESVPWHVHTDLEHGIAGGGGQ
;
A
#
# COMPACT_ATOMS: atom_id res chain seq x y z
N MET A 1 23.07 -59.32 -50.16
CA MET A 1 23.40 -57.95 -50.54
C MET A 1 22.20 -56.97 -50.53
N SER A 2 20.98 -57.39 -50.76
CA SER A 2 19.81 -56.49 -50.80
C SER A 2 19.34 -55.93 -49.40
N GLN A 3 19.58 -56.65 -48.30
CA GLN A 3 19.15 -56.17 -46.96
C GLN A 3 20.11 -55.13 -46.30
N ILE A 4 21.36 -55.05 -46.72
CA ILE A 4 22.34 -54.07 -46.18
C ILE A 4 22.12 -52.70 -46.84
N ILE A 5 21.63 -52.66 -48.10
CA ILE A 5 21.37 -51.39 -48.79
C ILE A 5 20.10 -50.69 -48.26
N ALA A 6 19.08 -51.43 -47.82
CA ALA A 6 17.83 -50.85 -47.25
C ALA A 6 18.09 -50.20 -45.86
N VAL A 7 18.98 -50.76 -45.02
CA VAL A 7 19.30 -50.21 -43.71
C VAL A 7 20.19 -48.96 -43.86
N ALA A 8 21.09 -48.90 -44.79
CA ALA A 8 21.98 -47.74 -45.02
C ALA A 8 21.18 -46.54 -45.61
N THR A 9 20.20 -46.77 -46.48
CA THR A 9 19.36 -45.68 -47.00
C THR A 9 18.35 -45.14 -45.97
N GLY A 10 17.80 -46.00 -45.09
CA GLY A 10 16.93 -45.59 -43.99
C GLY A 10 17.67 -44.72 -42.96
N PHE A 11 18.92 -45.06 -42.63
CA PHE A 11 19.74 -44.29 -41.69
C PHE A 11 20.20 -42.93 -42.29
N ALA A 12 20.52 -42.88 -43.58
CA ALA A 12 20.91 -41.66 -44.26
C ALA A 12 19.75 -40.68 -44.41
N VAL A 13 18.54 -41.13 -44.67
CA VAL A 13 17.34 -40.29 -44.74
C VAL A 13 16.93 -39.74 -43.38
N SER A 14 17.01 -40.58 -42.30
CA SER A 14 16.76 -40.15 -40.94
C SER A 14 17.78 -39.11 -40.42
N ILE A 15 19.08 -39.28 -40.74
CA ILE A 15 20.12 -38.31 -40.38
C ILE A 15 19.95 -36.99 -41.13
N THR A 16 19.59 -37.06 -42.43
CA THR A 16 19.35 -35.84 -43.24
C THR A 16 18.12 -35.06 -42.79
N LEU A 17 17.04 -35.74 -42.38
CA LEU A 17 15.87 -35.11 -41.78
C LEU A 17 16.16 -34.50 -40.40
N LEU A 18 16.95 -35.15 -39.55
CA LEU A 18 17.38 -34.60 -38.28
C LEU A 18 18.33 -33.42 -38.39
N ILE A 19 19.25 -33.43 -39.37
CA ILE A 19 20.17 -32.31 -39.66
C ILE A 19 19.38 -31.18 -40.30
N GLY A 20 18.43 -31.44 -41.19
CA GLY A 20 17.53 -30.44 -41.79
C GLY A 20 16.64 -29.76 -40.78
N ALA A 21 16.07 -30.51 -39.85
CA ALA A 21 15.25 -29.96 -38.76
C ALA A 21 16.09 -29.11 -37.80
N LYS A 22 17.32 -29.55 -37.44
CA LYS A 22 18.21 -28.75 -36.59
C LYS A 22 18.74 -27.49 -37.29
N GLN A 23 18.99 -27.53 -38.60
CA GLN A 23 19.36 -26.34 -39.35
C GLN A 23 18.17 -25.39 -39.57
N PHE A 24 16.96 -25.89 -39.71
CA PHE A 24 15.75 -25.08 -39.86
C PHE A 24 15.41 -24.35 -38.55
N THR A 25 15.47 -25.05 -37.40
CA THR A 25 15.27 -24.43 -36.09
C THR A 25 16.38 -23.40 -35.75
N ALA A 26 17.64 -23.69 -36.00
CA ALA A 26 18.73 -22.76 -35.77
C ALA A 26 18.65 -21.53 -36.69
N ARG A 27 18.16 -21.68 -37.92
CA ARG A 27 17.96 -20.59 -38.87
C ARG A 27 16.74 -19.73 -38.51
N ALA A 28 15.65 -20.32 -38.01
CA ALA A 28 14.52 -19.60 -37.51
C ALA A 28 14.86 -18.79 -36.25
N GLU A 29 15.58 -19.36 -35.27
CA GLU A 29 16.08 -18.66 -34.07
C GLU A 29 17.01 -17.49 -34.43
N SER A 30 17.86 -17.62 -35.46
CA SER A 30 18.73 -16.55 -35.92
C SER A 30 17.98 -15.42 -36.65
N ASP A 31 16.94 -15.78 -37.41
CA ASP A 31 16.12 -14.81 -38.14
C ASP A 31 15.26 -13.97 -37.21
N GLU A 32 14.72 -14.56 -36.15
CA GLU A 32 13.85 -13.89 -35.16
C GLU A 32 14.64 -12.96 -34.23
N SER A 33 15.80 -13.40 -33.77
CA SER A 33 16.74 -12.54 -33.02
C SER A 33 17.23 -11.36 -33.89
N LEU A 34 17.46 -11.58 -35.16
CA LEU A 34 17.86 -10.52 -36.09
C LEU A 34 16.70 -9.54 -36.38
N GLN A 35 15.48 -10.04 -36.49
CA GLN A 35 14.30 -9.18 -36.68
C GLN A 35 14.07 -8.29 -35.45
N ARG A 36 14.16 -8.83 -34.23
CA ARG A 36 14.06 -8.05 -33.00
C ARG A 36 15.14 -6.98 -32.90
N LYS A 37 16.40 -7.34 -33.22
CA LYS A 37 17.50 -6.39 -33.23
C LYS A 37 17.27 -5.27 -34.26
N ASN A 38 16.88 -5.62 -35.48
CA ASN A 38 16.58 -4.64 -36.50
C ASN A 38 15.47 -3.68 -36.11
N TYR A 39 14.39 -4.21 -35.49
CA TYR A 39 13.33 -3.38 -34.94
C TYR A 39 13.84 -2.45 -33.84
N SER A 40 14.60 -2.98 -32.88
CA SER A 40 15.16 -2.19 -31.78
C SER A 40 16.10 -1.10 -32.33
N ASP A 41 16.97 -1.41 -33.31
CA ASP A 41 17.86 -0.45 -33.91
C ASP A 41 17.09 0.65 -34.67
N GLN A 42 15.99 0.32 -35.33
CA GLN A 42 15.11 1.29 -35.96
C GLN A 42 14.47 2.25 -34.96
N ILE A 43 13.87 1.70 -33.88
CA ILE A 43 13.24 2.50 -32.81
C ILE A 43 14.26 3.44 -32.15
N ARG A 44 15.47 2.96 -31.90
CA ARG A 44 16.55 3.75 -31.27
C ARG A 44 16.97 5.00 -32.05
N GLN A 45 16.67 5.06 -33.33
CA GLN A 45 17.00 6.23 -34.19
C GLN A 45 16.09 7.44 -33.86
N THR A 46 14.86 7.19 -33.45
CA THR A 46 13.86 8.24 -33.20
C THR A 46 13.46 8.35 -31.70
N TYR A 47 13.84 7.37 -30.89
CA TYR A 47 13.48 7.32 -29.49
C TYR A 47 14.26 8.34 -28.66
N ASN A 48 13.56 9.12 -27.84
CA ASN A 48 14.19 10.10 -26.97
C ASN A 48 14.76 9.46 -25.70
N PHE A 49 16.07 9.53 -25.53
CA PHE A 49 16.82 9.04 -24.38
C PHE A 49 17.18 10.17 -23.39
N SER A 50 16.30 11.12 -23.14
CA SER A 50 16.55 12.30 -22.27
C SER A 50 17.14 11.94 -20.91
N PHE A 51 16.77 10.77 -20.35
CA PHE A 51 17.21 10.32 -19.03
C PHE A 51 18.37 9.31 -19.04
N GLY A 52 18.91 8.98 -20.21
CA GLY A 52 20.01 8.04 -20.36
C GLY A 52 19.70 6.88 -21.30
N LYS A 53 20.77 6.29 -21.88
CA LYS A 53 20.66 5.25 -22.93
C LYS A 53 20.64 3.83 -22.40
N ASP A 54 20.96 3.62 -21.13
CA ASP A 54 21.16 2.29 -20.55
C ASP A 54 19.84 1.66 -20.06
N ASN A 55 18.77 2.46 -19.94
CA ASN A 55 17.46 1.98 -19.60
C ASN A 55 16.40 2.63 -20.50
N LEU A 56 15.62 1.80 -21.18
CA LEU A 56 14.61 2.24 -22.16
C LEU A 56 13.38 2.90 -21.53
N SER A 57 13.13 2.68 -20.24
CA SER A 57 11.92 3.12 -19.54
C SER A 57 12.12 4.33 -18.64
N LEU A 58 13.35 4.85 -18.50
CA LEU A 58 13.58 6.01 -17.65
C LEU A 58 12.61 7.17 -17.96
N PRO A 59 12.04 7.83 -16.94
CA PRO A 59 12.33 7.75 -15.50
C PRO A 59 11.63 6.61 -14.74
N GLY A 60 10.99 5.66 -15.41
CA GLY A 60 10.57 4.38 -14.83
C GLY A 60 11.72 3.40 -14.66
N ASN A 61 11.45 2.22 -14.08
CA ASN A 61 12.46 1.21 -13.79
C ASN A 61 12.28 -0.10 -14.59
N ALA A 62 11.30 -0.18 -15.50
CA ALA A 62 11.10 -1.38 -16.31
C ALA A 62 12.29 -1.64 -17.23
N ALA A 63 12.68 -2.89 -17.35
CA ALA A 63 13.78 -3.28 -18.26
C ALA A 63 13.42 -4.53 -19.05
N ILE A 64 14.18 -4.74 -20.12
CA ILE A 64 14.06 -5.89 -21.01
C ILE A 64 15.38 -6.65 -21.00
N GLU A 65 15.32 -7.98 -21.04
CA GLU A 65 16.52 -8.79 -21.28
C GLU A 65 17.16 -8.42 -22.61
N GLY A 66 18.47 -8.19 -22.59
CA GLY A 66 19.23 -7.74 -23.76
C GLY A 66 19.10 -6.27 -24.10
N ASN A 67 18.29 -5.48 -23.37
CA ASN A 67 18.07 -4.05 -23.60
C ASN A 67 17.65 -3.71 -25.04
N GLU A 68 16.83 -4.56 -25.66
CA GLU A 68 16.30 -4.42 -27.02
C GLU A 68 14.79 -4.26 -26.98
N PHE A 69 14.23 -3.29 -27.71
CA PHE A 69 12.80 -3.11 -27.83
C PHE A 69 12.12 -4.37 -28.39
N ILE A 70 10.91 -4.65 -27.92
CA ILE A 70 10.08 -5.79 -28.34
C ILE A 70 8.99 -5.28 -29.26
N GLN A 71 8.82 -5.88 -30.43
CA GLN A 71 7.71 -5.54 -31.32
C GLN A 71 6.37 -5.75 -30.60
N PRO A 72 5.38 -4.84 -30.72
CA PRO A 72 4.07 -5.03 -30.11
C PRO A 72 3.39 -6.35 -30.51
N GLY A 73 3.59 -6.80 -31.75
CA GLY A 73 3.06 -8.08 -32.25
C GLY A 73 3.70 -9.34 -31.66
N ALA A 74 4.82 -9.20 -30.92
CA ALA A 74 5.42 -10.32 -30.20
C ALA A 74 4.74 -10.58 -28.84
N PHE A 75 3.84 -9.69 -28.41
CA PHE A 75 3.01 -9.93 -27.22
C PHE A 75 1.74 -10.71 -27.61
N PRO A 76 1.60 -11.97 -27.21
CA PRO A 76 0.36 -12.70 -27.39
C PRO A 76 -0.84 -11.93 -26.86
N LYS A 77 -1.93 -11.89 -27.64
CA LYS A 77 -3.16 -11.20 -27.24
C LYS A 77 -3.80 -11.91 -26.05
N ALA A 78 -4.51 -11.15 -25.23
CA ALA A 78 -5.21 -11.74 -24.07
C ALA A 78 -6.28 -12.75 -24.50
N GLU A 79 -6.97 -12.51 -25.62
CA GLU A 79 -7.95 -13.43 -26.21
C GLU A 79 -7.34 -14.78 -26.59
N TYR A 80 -6.08 -14.80 -27.05
CA TYR A 80 -5.38 -16.04 -27.33
C TYR A 80 -5.24 -16.90 -26.06
N CYS A 81 -4.87 -16.27 -24.93
CA CYS A 81 -4.79 -16.97 -23.64
C CYS A 81 -6.19 -17.39 -23.16
N GLY A 82 -7.19 -16.53 -23.36
CA GLY A 82 -8.59 -16.76 -22.99
C GLY A 82 -9.24 -17.95 -23.69
N HIS A 83 -8.68 -18.44 -24.78
CA HIS A 83 -9.17 -19.65 -25.46
C HIS A 83 -9.11 -20.90 -24.54
N CYS A 84 -8.10 -20.99 -23.68
CA CYS A 84 -7.92 -22.11 -22.75
C CYS A 84 -8.10 -21.69 -21.28
N HIS A 85 -7.98 -20.40 -20.97
CA HIS A 85 -8.10 -19.82 -19.64
C HIS A 85 -9.31 -18.87 -19.59
N GLU A 86 -10.50 -19.41 -19.84
CA GLU A 86 -11.73 -18.62 -20.01
C GLU A 86 -12.12 -17.88 -18.72
N GLU A 87 -12.05 -18.55 -17.56
CA GLU A 87 -12.34 -17.93 -16.26
C GLU A 87 -11.33 -16.81 -15.94
N ALA A 88 -10.03 -17.07 -16.04
CA ALA A 88 -9.01 -16.07 -15.79
C ALA A 88 -9.13 -14.86 -16.73
N TYR A 89 -9.42 -15.10 -18.01
CA TYR A 89 -9.65 -14.04 -18.99
C TYR A 89 -10.88 -13.20 -18.65
N HIS A 90 -12.00 -13.85 -18.32
CA HIS A 90 -13.24 -13.19 -17.94
C HIS A 90 -13.05 -12.29 -16.70
N GLU A 91 -12.39 -12.81 -15.66
CA GLU A 91 -12.06 -12.05 -14.47
C GLU A 91 -11.12 -10.87 -14.75
N TRP A 92 -10.01 -11.13 -15.48
CA TRP A 92 -9.04 -10.13 -15.85
C TRP A 92 -9.65 -8.99 -16.66
N ARG A 93 -10.53 -9.29 -17.61
CA ARG A 93 -11.13 -8.28 -18.50
C ARG A 93 -11.93 -7.22 -17.75
N GLN A 94 -12.57 -7.60 -16.65
CA GLN A 94 -13.33 -6.69 -15.80
C GLN A 94 -12.47 -6.00 -14.74
N ALA A 95 -11.26 -6.48 -14.46
CA ALA A 95 -10.37 -5.96 -13.44
C ALA A 95 -9.66 -4.67 -13.86
N LEU A 96 -9.13 -3.93 -12.87
CA LEU A 96 -8.37 -2.71 -13.14
C LEU A 96 -7.12 -2.97 -13.99
N HIS A 97 -6.44 -4.11 -13.81
CA HIS A 97 -5.20 -4.40 -14.53
C HIS A 97 -5.40 -4.36 -16.06
N SER A 98 -6.46 -4.97 -16.58
CA SER A 98 -6.75 -4.90 -18.03
C SER A 98 -7.19 -3.49 -18.47
N ASN A 99 -7.64 -2.66 -17.55
CA ASN A 99 -8.16 -1.33 -17.81
C ASN A 99 -7.22 -0.21 -17.36
N SER A 100 -6.02 -0.56 -16.89
CA SER A 100 -5.07 0.37 -16.23
C SER A 100 -4.69 1.57 -17.08
N PHE A 101 -4.58 1.41 -18.40
CA PHE A 101 -4.22 2.49 -19.30
C PHE A 101 -5.43 3.24 -19.89
N ARG A 102 -6.47 2.52 -20.32
CA ARG A 102 -7.57 3.11 -21.11
C ARG A 102 -8.57 3.93 -20.29
N THR A 103 -8.55 3.79 -18.94
CA THR A 103 -9.55 4.48 -18.11
C THR A 103 -9.37 6.00 -18.16
N PRO A 104 -10.47 6.78 -18.23
CA PRO A 104 -10.39 8.23 -18.27
C PRO A 104 -9.70 8.82 -17.03
N PHE A 105 -9.78 8.15 -15.89
CA PHE A 105 -9.12 8.55 -14.65
C PHE A 105 -7.60 8.59 -14.78
N TYR A 106 -7.00 7.51 -15.28
CA TYR A 106 -5.56 7.49 -15.57
C TYR A 106 -5.19 8.44 -16.70
N ARG A 107 -5.97 8.39 -17.80
CA ARG A 107 -5.69 9.22 -18.99
C ARG A 107 -5.67 10.72 -18.69
N THR A 108 -6.56 11.21 -17.82
CA THR A 108 -6.59 12.62 -17.41
C THR A 108 -5.27 13.01 -16.74
N SER A 109 -4.83 12.28 -15.73
CA SER A 109 -3.58 12.59 -14.99
C SER A 109 -2.33 12.45 -15.86
N VAL A 110 -2.21 11.36 -16.62
CA VAL A 110 -1.01 11.16 -17.48
C VAL A 110 -0.96 12.16 -18.63
N ASN A 111 -2.11 12.58 -19.18
CA ASN A 111 -2.16 13.60 -20.21
C ASN A 111 -1.76 14.99 -19.69
N ILE A 112 -2.03 15.29 -18.41
CA ILE A 112 -1.48 16.50 -17.78
C ILE A 112 0.03 16.44 -17.80
N LEU A 113 0.62 15.34 -17.30
CA LEU A 113 2.06 15.14 -17.28
C LEU A 113 2.69 15.25 -18.70
N ILE A 114 2.10 14.60 -19.70
CA ILE A 114 2.61 14.63 -21.09
C ILE A 114 2.58 16.07 -21.65
N ARG A 115 1.52 16.85 -21.35
CA ARG A 115 1.41 18.23 -21.83
C ARG A 115 2.37 19.19 -21.15
N THR A 116 2.70 18.96 -19.86
CA THR A 116 3.56 19.86 -19.10
C THR A 116 5.04 19.52 -19.25
N GLU A 117 5.38 18.23 -19.26
CA GLU A 117 6.77 17.76 -19.18
C GLU A 117 7.26 17.06 -20.45
N GLY A 118 6.37 16.41 -21.21
CA GLY A 118 6.68 15.62 -22.38
C GLY A 118 6.32 14.14 -22.25
N ILE A 119 6.21 13.45 -23.40
CA ILE A 119 5.75 12.06 -23.42
C ILE A 119 6.75 11.11 -22.77
N GLU A 120 8.02 11.40 -22.78
CA GLU A 120 9.07 10.61 -22.15
C GLU A 120 8.90 10.49 -20.64
N PHE A 121 8.27 11.48 -19.99
CA PHE A 121 7.95 11.43 -18.55
C PHE A 121 6.85 10.42 -18.25
N SER A 122 5.93 10.16 -19.19
CA SER A 122 4.88 9.16 -19.00
C SER A 122 5.41 7.74 -18.85
N ARG A 123 6.65 7.46 -19.27
CA ARG A 123 7.31 6.15 -19.08
C ARG A 123 7.36 5.75 -17.61
N HIS A 124 7.45 6.72 -16.71
CA HIS A 124 7.34 6.48 -15.27
C HIS A 124 6.02 5.79 -14.89
N CYS A 125 4.90 6.31 -15.39
CA CYS A 125 3.56 5.79 -15.14
C CYS A 125 3.30 4.52 -15.98
N ASP A 126 3.64 4.58 -17.27
CA ASP A 126 3.34 3.54 -18.23
C ASP A 126 4.17 2.26 -18.03
N SER A 127 5.28 2.32 -17.27
CA SER A 127 6.00 1.12 -16.82
C SER A 127 5.11 0.15 -16.02
N CYS A 128 4.03 0.66 -15.39
CA CYS A 128 3.03 -0.13 -14.68
C CYS A 128 1.67 -0.14 -15.40
N HIS A 129 1.29 0.95 -16.09
CA HIS A 129 -0.05 1.09 -16.67
C HIS A 129 -0.16 0.63 -18.12
N ASN A 130 0.93 0.72 -18.91
CA ASN A 130 1.01 0.25 -20.28
C ASN A 130 2.43 -0.24 -20.63
N PRO A 131 2.90 -1.34 -20.02
CA PRO A 131 4.25 -1.86 -20.27
C PRO A 131 4.56 -2.13 -21.74
N ILE A 132 3.58 -2.55 -22.54
CA ILE A 132 3.79 -2.80 -23.96
C ILE A 132 4.22 -1.52 -24.67
N ALA A 133 3.58 -0.39 -24.39
CA ALA A 133 3.97 0.89 -25.00
C ALA A 133 5.42 1.29 -24.65
N VAL A 134 5.81 1.10 -23.38
CA VAL A 134 7.19 1.38 -22.92
C VAL A 134 8.19 0.46 -23.60
N LEU A 135 7.95 -0.85 -23.51
CA LEU A 135 8.91 -1.87 -23.91
C LEU A 135 8.99 -2.08 -25.43
N SER A 136 8.01 -1.58 -26.17
CA SER A 136 8.05 -1.52 -27.64
C SER A 136 8.63 -0.21 -28.19
N GLY A 137 8.95 0.75 -27.32
CA GLY A 137 9.42 2.06 -27.76
C GLY A 137 8.35 2.93 -28.42
N ALA A 138 7.06 2.62 -28.17
CA ALA A 138 5.94 3.34 -28.78
C ALA A 138 5.62 4.69 -28.09
N LEU A 139 6.36 5.10 -27.06
CA LEU A 139 6.20 6.41 -26.39
C LEU A 139 7.17 7.43 -27.01
N THR A 140 6.80 7.92 -28.18
CA THR A 140 7.49 8.97 -28.93
C THR A 140 6.57 10.17 -29.16
N GLN A 141 7.10 11.31 -29.61
CA GLN A 141 6.29 12.52 -29.82
C GLN A 141 5.14 12.31 -30.83
N ASP A 142 5.30 11.41 -31.77
CA ASP A 142 4.30 11.08 -32.77
C ASP A 142 3.38 9.91 -32.33
N SER A 143 3.43 9.52 -31.07
CA SER A 143 2.65 8.38 -30.56
C SER A 143 1.16 8.65 -30.55
N HIS A 144 0.39 7.72 -31.14
CA HIS A 144 -1.04 7.66 -30.99
C HIS A 144 -1.41 6.83 -29.75
N VAL A 145 -2.57 7.09 -29.16
CA VAL A 145 -3.06 6.42 -27.94
C VAL A 145 -4.20 5.42 -28.21
N ASP A 146 -4.45 5.11 -29.47
CA ASP A 146 -5.51 4.18 -29.90
C ASP A 146 -4.94 2.92 -30.54
N ARG A 147 -3.76 2.49 -30.11
CA ARG A 147 -3.10 1.27 -30.58
C ARG A 147 -3.88 0.05 -30.05
N ALA A 148 -3.86 -1.05 -30.79
CA ALA A 148 -4.62 -2.24 -30.42
C ALA A 148 -4.35 -2.73 -28.97
N PHE A 149 -3.08 -2.66 -28.54
CA PHE A 149 -2.66 -3.08 -27.19
C PHE A 149 -3.00 -2.06 -26.07
N ASP A 150 -3.33 -0.82 -26.41
CA ASP A 150 -3.70 0.20 -25.40
C ASP A 150 -5.00 -0.14 -24.67
N LYS A 151 -5.82 -1.03 -25.24
CA LYS A 151 -7.08 -1.49 -24.65
C LYS A 151 -6.89 -2.47 -23.48
N ASP A 152 -5.71 -3.08 -23.40
CA ASP A 152 -5.47 -4.23 -22.52
C ASP A 152 -4.61 -3.89 -21.30
N GLY A 153 -4.00 -2.70 -21.22
CA GLY A 153 -3.20 -2.27 -20.08
C GLY A 153 -2.12 -3.29 -19.71
N LEU A 154 -2.29 -3.98 -18.59
CA LEU A 154 -1.49 -5.14 -18.21
C LEU A 154 -2.14 -6.42 -18.75
N THR A 155 -1.58 -6.95 -19.84
CA THR A 155 -2.05 -8.22 -20.42
C THR A 155 -1.55 -9.42 -19.64
N CYS A 156 -2.06 -10.61 -19.97
CA CYS A 156 -1.59 -11.88 -19.42
C CYS A 156 -0.06 -12.00 -19.53
N THR A 157 0.46 -11.80 -20.75
CA THR A 157 1.89 -11.94 -21.02
C THR A 157 2.74 -10.78 -20.46
N THR A 158 2.16 -9.64 -20.12
CA THR A 158 2.89 -8.60 -19.39
C THR A 158 3.36 -9.13 -18.04
N CYS A 159 2.47 -9.72 -17.23
CA CYS A 159 2.84 -10.31 -15.96
C CYS A 159 3.62 -11.62 -16.14
N HIS A 160 3.14 -12.52 -17.02
CA HIS A 160 3.68 -13.87 -17.20
C HIS A 160 4.97 -13.92 -18.04
N SER A 161 5.54 -12.78 -18.47
CA SER A 161 6.85 -12.71 -19.10
C SER A 161 7.92 -12.01 -18.26
N ILE A 162 7.57 -11.52 -17.07
CA ILE A 162 8.55 -11.00 -16.11
C ILE A 162 9.45 -12.14 -15.64
N GLN A 163 10.76 -12.01 -15.85
CA GLN A 163 11.75 -13.05 -15.52
C GLN A 163 12.34 -12.88 -14.13
N ARG A 164 12.52 -11.65 -13.69
CA ARG A 164 13.06 -11.30 -12.37
C ARG A 164 12.73 -9.86 -12.02
N LEU A 165 12.93 -9.54 -10.75
CA LEU A 165 12.89 -8.17 -10.27
C LEU A 165 14.29 -7.57 -10.33
N GLN A 166 14.39 -6.26 -10.60
CA GLN A 166 15.66 -5.52 -10.47
C GLN A 166 15.92 -5.18 -9.00
N SER A 167 14.87 -4.69 -8.34
CA SER A 167 14.88 -4.30 -6.93
C SER A 167 13.45 -4.17 -6.41
N THR A 168 13.30 -3.95 -5.12
CA THR A 168 12.03 -3.60 -4.48
C THR A 168 11.82 -2.08 -4.38
N SER A 169 12.48 -1.27 -5.22
CA SER A 169 12.26 0.19 -5.27
C SER A 169 10.99 0.60 -5.99
N GLY A 170 10.32 -0.32 -6.71
CA GLY A 170 9.08 -0.04 -7.43
C GLY A 170 9.29 0.66 -8.77
N ASN A 171 8.31 1.49 -9.21
CA ASN A 171 8.31 2.20 -10.51
C ASN A 171 8.44 1.27 -11.72
N GLY A 172 7.83 0.08 -11.66
CA GLY A 172 8.01 -0.95 -12.70
C GLY A 172 9.36 -1.68 -12.61
N GLY A 173 9.90 -1.89 -11.41
CA GLY A 173 11.24 -2.47 -11.17
C GLY A 173 11.38 -3.95 -11.54
N TYR A 174 10.95 -4.35 -12.72
CA TYR A 174 11.05 -5.70 -13.27
C TYR A 174 11.93 -5.78 -14.50
N VAL A 175 12.38 -6.98 -14.83
CA VAL A 175 13.00 -7.32 -16.11
C VAL A 175 12.10 -8.27 -16.86
N MET A 176 11.62 -7.83 -18.01
CA MET A 176 10.79 -8.65 -18.90
C MET A 176 11.67 -9.46 -19.86
N GLY A 177 11.37 -10.73 -19.97
CA GLY A 177 11.86 -11.56 -21.06
C GLY A 177 11.03 -11.36 -22.33
N VAL A 178 11.46 -11.98 -23.44
CA VAL A 178 10.64 -12.02 -24.65
C VAL A 178 9.30 -12.68 -24.31
N PRO A 179 8.14 -12.04 -24.63
CA PRO A 179 6.84 -12.63 -24.39
C PRO A 179 6.69 -13.95 -25.15
N ALA A 180 6.35 -15.02 -24.44
CA ALA A 180 6.23 -16.35 -24.99
C ALA A 180 5.22 -17.17 -24.21
N VAL A 181 4.52 -18.03 -24.91
CA VAL A 181 3.56 -18.97 -24.31
C VAL A 181 4.13 -20.38 -24.19
N ILE A 182 5.28 -20.67 -24.81
CA ILE A 182 5.97 -21.96 -24.74
C ILE A 182 7.49 -21.75 -24.78
N VAL A 183 8.26 -22.70 -24.25
CA VAL A 183 9.71 -22.81 -24.46
C VAL A 183 10.05 -23.99 -25.33
N ASP A 184 11.20 -23.94 -26.00
CA ASP A 184 11.74 -25.10 -26.72
C ASP A 184 12.24 -26.20 -25.76
N GLU A 185 12.79 -27.28 -26.30
CA GLU A 185 13.35 -28.39 -25.50
C GLU A 185 14.52 -27.93 -24.61
N LYS A 186 15.28 -26.93 -25.04
CA LYS A 186 16.42 -26.36 -24.29
C LYS A 186 15.99 -25.34 -23.24
N GLY A 187 14.72 -24.90 -23.26
CA GLY A 187 14.18 -23.90 -22.34
C GLY A 187 14.22 -22.48 -22.89
N ASN A 188 14.58 -22.26 -24.15
CA ASN A 188 14.52 -20.95 -24.77
C ASN A 188 13.07 -20.56 -25.06
N ARG A 189 12.73 -19.29 -24.89
CA ARG A 189 11.39 -18.75 -25.11
C ARG A 189 11.12 -18.65 -26.61
N ILE A 190 9.97 -19.20 -27.03
CA ILE A 190 9.48 -19.07 -28.40
C ILE A 190 8.55 -17.86 -28.45
N PRO A 191 8.92 -16.75 -29.12
CA PRO A 191 8.16 -15.51 -29.09
C PRO A 191 6.76 -15.64 -29.72
N GLY A 192 5.82 -14.87 -29.17
CA GLY A 192 4.49 -14.72 -29.75
C GLY A 192 3.54 -15.89 -29.53
N GLU A 193 2.53 -15.97 -30.40
CA GLU A 193 1.52 -17.00 -30.41
C GLU A 193 1.99 -18.23 -31.19
N VAL A 194 1.66 -19.42 -30.69
CA VAL A 194 1.95 -20.70 -31.36
C VAL A 194 0.64 -21.47 -31.60
N PRO A 195 0.60 -22.51 -32.47
CA PRO A 195 -0.57 -23.36 -32.57
C PRO A 195 -0.96 -23.97 -31.22
N PHE A 196 -2.25 -24.01 -30.88
CA PHE A 196 -2.72 -24.58 -29.62
C PHE A 196 -2.31 -26.04 -29.42
N GLY A 197 -2.19 -26.80 -30.55
CA GLY A 197 -1.71 -28.19 -30.53
C GLY A 197 -0.35 -28.32 -29.86
N ASP A 198 0.57 -27.39 -30.12
CA ASP A 198 1.93 -27.43 -29.52
C ASP A 198 1.91 -27.27 -28.00
N ILE A 199 0.96 -26.46 -27.50
CA ILE A 199 0.76 -26.27 -26.06
C ILE A 199 0.14 -27.51 -25.43
N LEU A 200 -0.85 -28.11 -26.08
CA LEU A 200 -1.56 -29.29 -25.58
C LEU A 200 -0.67 -30.54 -25.58
N GLU A 201 0.24 -30.64 -26.55
CA GLU A 201 1.23 -31.74 -26.63
C GLU A 201 2.35 -31.55 -25.58
N HIS A 202 2.67 -30.30 -25.19
CA HIS A 202 3.78 -29.96 -24.29
C HIS A 202 3.40 -29.02 -23.17
N PRO A 203 2.40 -29.34 -22.30
CA PRO A 203 1.91 -28.45 -21.25
C PRO A 203 2.97 -28.08 -20.22
N GLU A 204 3.98 -28.93 -20.00
CA GLU A 204 5.11 -28.63 -19.11
C GLU A 204 6.03 -27.53 -19.69
N ARG A 205 6.16 -27.45 -21.02
CA ARG A 205 6.92 -26.39 -21.69
C ARG A 205 6.18 -25.06 -21.65
N HIS A 206 4.85 -25.11 -21.79
CA HIS A 206 3.98 -23.97 -21.57
C HIS A 206 4.12 -23.46 -20.13
N THR A 207 3.97 -24.33 -19.13
CA THR A 207 4.12 -23.95 -17.71
C THR A 207 5.48 -23.29 -17.42
N ARG A 208 6.58 -23.80 -17.99
CA ARG A 208 7.91 -23.20 -17.86
C ARG A 208 8.01 -21.81 -18.50
N ALA A 209 7.28 -21.56 -19.57
CA ALA A 209 7.26 -20.26 -20.23
C ALA A 209 6.54 -19.19 -19.39
N VAL A 210 5.38 -19.53 -18.79
CA VAL A 210 4.44 -18.56 -18.23
C VAL A 210 4.39 -18.55 -16.71
N MET A 211 5.05 -19.48 -16.01
CA MET A 211 5.00 -19.57 -14.55
C MET A 211 6.40 -19.53 -13.94
N GLN A 212 6.61 -18.55 -13.05
CA GLN A 212 7.82 -18.44 -12.25
C GLN A 212 7.49 -18.57 -10.75
N PRO A 213 8.35 -19.23 -9.92
CA PRO A 213 8.09 -19.36 -8.49
C PRO A 213 7.86 -18.05 -7.75
N PHE A 214 8.58 -16.99 -8.12
CA PHE A 214 8.50 -15.69 -7.47
C PHE A 214 7.17 -14.93 -7.73
N TYR A 215 6.33 -15.34 -8.70
CA TYR A 215 4.99 -14.76 -8.87
C TYR A 215 4.08 -14.96 -7.65
N ARG A 216 4.43 -15.90 -6.77
CA ARG A 216 3.73 -16.17 -5.53
C ARG A 216 4.28 -15.41 -4.32
N THR A 217 5.27 -14.56 -4.53
CA THR A 217 5.87 -13.76 -3.46
C THR A 217 5.32 -12.33 -3.49
N PRO A 218 5.27 -11.63 -2.36
CA PRO A 218 4.86 -10.23 -2.32
C PRO A 218 5.76 -9.30 -3.12
N GLU A 219 7.03 -9.68 -3.29
CA GLU A 219 8.02 -8.93 -4.07
C GLU A 219 7.58 -8.78 -5.54
N PHE A 220 6.90 -9.77 -6.10
CA PHE A 220 6.36 -9.67 -7.46
C PHE A 220 5.42 -8.47 -7.59
N CYS A 221 4.52 -8.28 -6.62
CA CYS A 221 3.60 -7.14 -6.59
C CYS A 221 4.32 -5.81 -6.36
N ALA A 222 5.42 -5.83 -5.58
CA ALA A 222 6.22 -4.65 -5.27
C ALA A 222 6.81 -3.96 -6.50
N ALA A 223 6.98 -4.67 -7.62
CA ALA A 223 7.45 -4.09 -8.86
C ALA A 223 6.60 -2.87 -9.30
N CYS A 224 5.27 -2.94 -9.08
CA CYS A 224 4.31 -1.91 -9.47
C CYS A 224 3.57 -1.28 -8.27
N HIS A 225 3.32 -2.04 -7.18
CA HIS A 225 2.62 -1.54 -5.99
C HIS A 225 3.55 -0.92 -4.94
N LYS A 226 4.59 -0.28 -5.42
CA LYS A 226 5.44 0.67 -4.75
C LYS A 226 5.91 1.69 -5.78
N ALA A 227 5.87 2.96 -5.46
CA ALA A 227 6.39 4.00 -6.33
C ALA A 227 7.01 5.15 -5.54
N ASN A 228 7.97 5.77 -6.19
CA ASN A 228 8.59 7.01 -5.76
C ASN A 228 8.60 8.02 -6.91
N LEU A 229 8.70 9.30 -6.58
CA LEU A 229 8.90 10.38 -7.54
C LEU A 229 10.39 10.71 -7.53
N PRO A 230 11.15 10.34 -8.56
CA PRO A 230 12.56 10.71 -8.66
C PRO A 230 12.70 12.20 -9.00
N SER A 231 13.82 12.79 -8.63
CA SER A 231 14.11 14.20 -8.98
C SER A 231 14.06 14.51 -10.46
N THR A 232 14.31 13.52 -11.30
CA THR A 232 14.15 13.61 -12.76
C THR A 232 12.70 13.76 -13.22
N LEU A 233 11.72 13.45 -12.37
CA LEU A 233 10.30 13.59 -12.68
C LEU A 233 9.72 14.90 -12.14
N ASN A 234 10.12 15.32 -10.93
CA ASN A 234 9.51 16.46 -10.24
C ASN A 234 10.44 17.69 -10.15
N ASP A 235 11.60 17.64 -10.81
CA ASP A 235 12.65 18.68 -10.78
C ASP A 235 12.95 19.20 -9.35
N TYR A 236 12.84 18.31 -8.37
CA TYR A 236 13.00 18.65 -6.96
C TYR A 236 13.83 17.57 -6.24
N LYS A 237 13.18 16.66 -5.57
CA LYS A 237 13.81 15.60 -4.76
C LYS A 237 13.08 14.28 -4.88
N PHE A 238 13.75 13.22 -4.49
CA PHE A 238 13.13 11.93 -4.31
C PHE A 238 12.03 12.01 -3.24
N ILE A 239 10.83 11.55 -3.58
CA ILE A 239 9.68 11.45 -2.68
C ILE A 239 9.13 10.03 -2.75
N ARG A 240 8.97 9.36 -1.62
CA ARG A 240 8.18 8.12 -1.55
C ARG A 240 6.72 8.48 -1.80
N ALA A 241 6.14 8.00 -2.90
CA ALA A 241 4.79 8.35 -3.32
C ALA A 241 3.76 7.39 -2.72
N PHE A 242 3.74 6.14 -3.15
CA PHE A 242 2.93 5.11 -2.51
C PHE A 242 3.81 3.90 -2.15
N THR A 243 3.50 3.28 -1.02
CA THR A 243 4.41 2.38 -0.31
C THR A 243 3.71 1.12 0.19
N VAL A 244 2.74 0.61 -0.60
CA VAL A 244 1.90 -0.53 -0.19
C VAL A 244 2.73 -1.76 0.20
N TYR A 245 3.80 -2.03 -0.56
CA TYR A 245 4.71 -3.12 -0.22
C TYR A 245 5.47 -2.86 1.09
N ASP A 246 5.97 -1.63 1.32
CA ASP A 246 6.66 -1.27 2.57
C ASP A 246 5.72 -1.34 3.77
N GLU A 247 4.47 -0.92 3.60
CA GLU A 247 3.42 -1.01 4.61
C GLU A 247 3.07 -2.46 4.94
N TRP A 248 2.97 -3.31 3.90
CA TRP A 248 2.80 -4.74 4.11
C TRP A 248 3.99 -5.36 4.86
N GLN A 249 5.24 -4.98 4.52
CA GLN A 249 6.43 -5.44 5.25
C GLN A 249 6.35 -5.07 6.75
N ASN A 250 5.78 -3.91 7.07
CA ASN A 250 5.60 -3.41 8.43
C ASN A 250 4.35 -3.98 9.12
N SER A 251 3.47 -4.69 8.39
CA SER A 251 2.24 -5.25 8.94
C SER A 251 2.46 -6.56 9.68
N LYS A 252 1.48 -6.93 10.51
CA LYS A 252 1.44 -8.23 11.18
C LYS A 252 1.43 -9.44 10.23
N PHE A 253 1.06 -9.24 8.96
CA PHE A 253 0.92 -10.30 7.95
C PHE A 253 2.23 -10.69 7.29
N SER A 254 3.26 -9.88 7.38
CA SER A 254 4.54 -10.11 6.69
C SER A 254 5.47 -11.08 7.42
N LYS A 255 5.32 -11.22 8.75
CA LYS A 255 6.30 -11.91 9.61
C LYS A 255 7.72 -11.32 9.51
N ARG A 256 7.83 -10.04 9.12
CA ARG A 256 9.12 -9.33 8.98
C ARG A 256 9.33 -8.28 10.06
N ASN A 257 8.24 -7.79 10.64
CA ASN A 257 8.26 -6.76 11.67
C ASN A 257 7.77 -7.32 13.01
N PRO A 258 8.62 -7.36 14.05
CA PRO A 258 8.23 -7.76 15.39
C PRO A 258 7.42 -6.67 16.13
N LEU A 259 7.41 -5.41 15.65
CA LEU A 259 6.92 -4.24 16.41
C LEU A 259 5.41 -4.00 16.26
N THR A 260 4.68 -4.93 15.66
CA THR A 260 3.23 -4.79 15.43
C THR A 260 2.44 -4.96 16.73
N PHE A 261 1.34 -4.19 16.88
CA PHE A 261 0.45 -4.27 18.05
C PHE A 261 -0.35 -5.58 18.14
N TYR A 262 -0.43 -6.31 17.04
CA TYR A 262 -1.12 -7.59 16.94
C TYR A 262 -0.32 -8.55 16.07
N SER A 263 -0.43 -9.83 16.33
CA SER A 263 0.21 -10.87 15.53
C SER A 263 -0.78 -11.53 14.57
N ALA A 264 -0.27 -12.05 13.44
CA ALA A 264 -1.02 -12.86 12.49
C ALA A 264 -0.12 -13.89 11.82
N GLY A 265 -0.69 -14.81 11.05
CA GLY A 265 0.06 -15.71 10.17
C GLY A 265 0.64 -14.97 8.96
N PHE A 266 1.69 -15.53 8.35
CA PHE A 266 2.20 -15.00 7.08
C PHE A 266 1.10 -15.02 6.02
N THR A 267 0.82 -13.86 5.42
CA THR A 267 -0.24 -13.67 4.42
C THR A 267 0.31 -12.77 3.32
N PRO A 268 0.74 -13.31 2.18
CA PRO A 268 1.19 -12.53 1.03
C PRO A 268 0.02 -11.83 0.34
N CYS A 269 0.31 -10.84 -0.50
CA CYS A 269 -0.66 -10.04 -1.25
C CYS A 269 -1.67 -10.92 -1.99
N GLN A 270 -1.17 -11.97 -2.64
CA GLN A 270 -1.98 -12.91 -3.43
C GLN A 270 -3.05 -13.65 -2.60
N SER A 271 -2.81 -13.87 -1.30
CA SER A 271 -3.81 -14.55 -0.45
C SER A 271 -5.08 -13.75 -0.25
N CYS A 272 -5.00 -12.41 -0.28
CA CYS A 272 -6.16 -11.53 -0.15
C CYS A 272 -6.72 -11.09 -1.51
N HIS A 273 -5.83 -10.75 -2.47
CA HIS A 273 -6.23 -10.15 -3.75
C HIS A 273 -6.39 -11.16 -4.90
N MET A 274 -5.79 -12.35 -4.78
CA MET A 274 -5.90 -13.46 -5.73
C MET A 274 -6.22 -14.78 -5.00
N PRO A 275 -7.26 -14.82 -4.14
CA PRO A 275 -7.59 -16.05 -3.43
C PRO A 275 -7.93 -17.16 -4.43
N ARG A 276 -7.70 -18.42 -4.03
CA ARG A 276 -8.16 -19.53 -4.85
C ARG A 276 -9.66 -19.68 -4.71
N VAL A 277 -10.35 -19.52 -5.83
CA VAL A 277 -11.82 -19.62 -5.94
C VAL A 277 -12.23 -20.74 -6.90
N ALA A 278 -13.45 -21.19 -6.79
CA ALA A 278 -14.02 -22.13 -7.76
C ALA A 278 -14.13 -21.44 -9.12
N ALA A 279 -13.60 -22.08 -10.16
CA ALA A 279 -13.79 -21.63 -11.53
C ALA A 279 -15.22 -21.93 -11.98
N SER A 280 -15.94 -20.93 -12.49
CA SER A 280 -17.28 -21.06 -13.02
C SER A 280 -17.29 -21.32 -14.53
N LEU A 281 -16.24 -20.89 -15.21
CA LEU A 281 -15.98 -21.14 -16.63
C LEU A 281 -14.83 -22.15 -16.82
N PRO A 282 -14.70 -22.77 -17.99
CA PRO A 282 -13.58 -23.66 -18.28
C PRO A 282 -12.23 -22.96 -18.14
N ASP A 283 -11.30 -23.59 -17.44
CA ASP A 283 -9.95 -23.06 -17.29
C ASP A 283 -8.94 -24.19 -17.06
N TYR A 284 -7.98 -24.33 -17.98
CA TYR A 284 -6.92 -25.35 -17.89
C TYR A 284 -5.91 -25.09 -16.78
N GLY A 285 -5.84 -23.86 -16.25
CA GLY A 285 -5.03 -23.49 -15.06
C GLY A 285 -5.65 -23.91 -13.73
N ALA A 286 -6.94 -24.28 -13.73
CA ALA A 286 -7.65 -24.70 -12.52
C ALA A 286 -7.13 -26.06 -12.03
N LYS A 287 -6.80 -26.14 -10.73
CA LYS A 287 -6.37 -27.38 -10.07
C LYS A 287 -7.41 -27.80 -9.05
N GLY A 288 -8.01 -28.97 -9.27
CA GLY A 288 -9.11 -29.44 -8.43
C GLY A 288 -10.34 -28.50 -8.49
N GLY A 289 -10.61 -27.89 -9.65
CA GLY A 289 -11.68 -26.92 -9.83
C GLY A 289 -11.43 -25.54 -9.23
N LEU A 290 -10.24 -25.28 -8.66
CA LEU A 290 -9.88 -23.99 -8.05
C LEU A 290 -8.83 -23.26 -8.89
N LEU A 291 -9.04 -21.96 -9.09
CA LEU A 291 -8.14 -21.05 -9.78
C LEU A 291 -7.74 -19.89 -8.85
N ALA A 292 -6.54 -19.35 -8.99
CA ALA A 292 -6.21 -18.06 -8.39
C ALA A 292 -7.01 -16.96 -9.10
N SER A 293 -7.80 -16.20 -8.34
CA SER A 293 -8.64 -15.16 -8.94
C SER A 293 -7.81 -14.08 -9.63
N HIS A 294 -8.21 -13.70 -10.84
CA HIS A 294 -7.66 -12.59 -11.62
C HIS A 294 -8.55 -11.34 -11.57
N ARG A 295 -9.44 -11.25 -10.56
CA ARG A 295 -10.26 -10.05 -10.30
C ARG A 295 -9.51 -8.98 -9.51
N TRP A 296 -8.50 -9.35 -8.74
CA TRP A 296 -7.76 -8.47 -7.82
C TRP A 296 -8.69 -7.56 -7.03
N LEU A 297 -9.67 -8.16 -6.31
CA LEU A 297 -10.63 -7.40 -5.53
C LEU A 297 -9.94 -6.50 -4.51
N ALA A 298 -10.27 -5.22 -4.53
CA ALA A 298 -9.73 -4.16 -3.68
C ALA A 298 -10.75 -3.00 -3.58
N GLY A 299 -10.30 -1.74 -3.46
CA GLY A 299 -11.18 -0.58 -3.37
C GLY A 299 -11.71 -0.03 -4.70
N ASN A 300 -11.36 -0.62 -5.84
CA ASN A 300 -11.71 -0.05 -7.14
C ASN A 300 -13.16 -0.30 -7.54
N THR A 301 -14.05 0.61 -7.15
CA THR A 301 -15.45 0.64 -7.59
C THR A 301 -15.67 1.53 -8.82
N ALA A 302 -14.75 2.46 -9.13
CA ALA A 302 -14.97 3.44 -10.19
C ALA A 302 -14.84 2.85 -11.59
N VAL A 303 -13.84 2.01 -11.85
CA VAL A 303 -13.63 1.42 -13.18
C VAL A 303 -14.76 0.46 -13.57
N PRO A 304 -15.17 -0.50 -12.74
CA PRO A 304 -16.30 -1.35 -13.08
C PRO A 304 -17.60 -0.56 -13.21
N PHE A 305 -17.84 0.46 -12.40
CA PHE A 305 -19.02 1.33 -12.56
C PHE A 305 -18.99 2.06 -13.91
N TYR A 306 -17.86 2.65 -14.29
CA TYR A 306 -17.71 3.38 -15.55
C TYR A 306 -17.92 2.53 -16.79
N TYR A 307 -17.41 1.28 -16.79
CA TYR A 307 -17.54 0.37 -17.94
C TYR A 307 -18.79 -0.52 -17.92
N GLY A 308 -19.63 -0.44 -16.88
CA GLY A 308 -20.78 -1.33 -16.72
C GLY A 308 -20.40 -2.78 -16.44
N PHE A 309 -19.31 -3.04 -15.72
CA PHE A 309 -18.89 -4.36 -15.29
C PHE A 309 -19.58 -4.72 -13.96
N ASP A 310 -20.88 -4.98 -14.04
CA ASP A 310 -21.75 -5.11 -12.86
C ASP A 310 -21.29 -6.26 -11.94
N GLU A 311 -20.84 -7.39 -12.51
CA GLU A 311 -20.33 -8.50 -11.71
C GLU A 311 -19.08 -8.09 -10.89
N GLN A 312 -18.12 -7.42 -11.53
CA GLN A 312 -16.91 -6.96 -10.84
C GLN A 312 -17.24 -5.91 -9.77
N LEU A 313 -18.15 -4.99 -10.07
CA LEU A 313 -18.61 -3.98 -9.13
C LEU A 313 -19.25 -4.62 -7.90
N GLN A 314 -20.18 -5.54 -8.11
CA GLN A 314 -20.88 -6.25 -7.03
C GLN A 314 -19.88 -7.01 -6.14
N LYS A 315 -18.98 -7.80 -6.74
CA LYS A 315 -17.95 -8.54 -6.00
C LYS A 315 -16.98 -7.61 -5.25
N THR A 316 -16.67 -6.45 -5.81
CA THR A 316 -15.85 -5.45 -5.12
C THR A 316 -16.56 -4.87 -3.90
N ILE A 317 -17.85 -4.55 -4.01
CA ILE A 317 -18.67 -4.07 -2.89
C ILE A 317 -18.77 -5.16 -1.80
N GLU A 318 -19.05 -6.40 -2.17
CA GLU A 318 -19.10 -7.55 -1.24
C GLU A 318 -17.74 -7.75 -0.52
N PHE A 319 -16.64 -7.61 -1.26
CA PHE A 319 -15.30 -7.68 -0.68
C PHE A 319 -15.07 -6.59 0.36
N LEU A 320 -15.46 -5.35 0.08
CA LEU A 320 -15.31 -4.22 0.98
C LEU A 320 -16.21 -4.34 2.22
N GLN A 321 -17.41 -4.85 2.06
CA GLN A 321 -18.45 -4.97 3.11
C GLN A 321 -18.36 -6.26 3.93
N ARG A 322 -17.34 -7.09 3.78
CA ARG A 322 -17.24 -8.37 4.52
C ARG A 322 -17.11 -8.21 6.05
N GLY A 323 -17.01 -6.99 6.57
CA GLY A 323 -17.04 -6.70 8.02
C GLY A 323 -15.78 -7.09 8.80
N THR A 324 -14.73 -7.53 8.13
CA THR A 324 -13.51 -8.03 8.77
C THR A 324 -12.33 -7.06 8.71
N PHE A 325 -12.38 -6.06 7.84
CA PHE A 325 -11.26 -5.16 7.57
C PHE A 325 -11.06 -4.11 8.65
N LEU A 326 -12.14 -3.50 9.08
CA LEU A 326 -12.14 -2.46 10.08
C LEU A 326 -12.94 -2.89 11.32
N ASN A 327 -12.60 -2.29 12.45
CA ASN A 327 -13.45 -2.27 13.63
C ASN A 327 -13.76 -0.81 13.94
N VAL A 328 -15.05 -0.48 14.04
CA VAL A 328 -15.54 0.84 14.47
C VAL A 328 -16.15 0.68 15.85
N ASP A 329 -15.69 1.48 16.81
CA ASP A 329 -16.22 1.51 18.16
C ASP A 329 -16.52 2.94 18.61
N ILE A 330 -17.70 3.17 19.16
CA ILE A 330 -18.00 4.37 19.93
C ILE A 330 -17.58 4.02 21.36
N PHE A 331 -16.32 4.31 21.65
CA PHE A 331 -15.63 3.79 22.83
C PHE A 331 -16.07 4.47 24.12
N ALA A 332 -16.16 5.80 24.10
CA ALA A 332 -16.38 6.59 25.29
C ALA A 332 -17.23 7.83 25.02
N LEU A 333 -17.76 8.39 26.09
CA LEU A 333 -18.34 9.73 26.14
C LEU A 333 -17.70 10.52 27.26
N LYS A 334 -17.53 11.82 27.03
CA LYS A 334 -17.05 12.79 28.00
C LYS A 334 -18.04 13.94 28.06
N LYS A 335 -18.52 14.30 29.25
CA LYS A 335 -19.36 15.49 29.44
C LYS A 335 -18.46 16.71 29.69
N ALA A 336 -18.78 17.84 29.08
CA ALA A 336 -18.06 19.06 29.32
C ALA A 336 -18.21 19.58 30.77
N SER A 337 -19.28 19.15 31.47
CA SER A 337 -19.61 19.61 32.83
C SER A 337 -18.72 19.03 33.92
N ASP A 338 -18.21 17.79 33.76
CA ASP A 338 -17.46 17.09 34.79
C ASP A 338 -16.10 16.55 34.36
N ASP A 339 -15.75 16.77 33.11
CA ASP A 339 -14.48 16.36 32.48
C ASP A 339 -14.14 14.86 32.62
N LYS A 340 -15.12 14.05 33.02
CA LYS A 340 -14.95 12.62 33.27
C LYS A 340 -15.18 11.81 32.01
N LEU A 341 -14.20 10.98 31.66
CA LEU A 341 -14.34 9.98 30.61
C LEU A 341 -15.15 8.78 31.12
N ILE A 342 -16.24 8.47 30.44
CA ILE A 342 -17.08 7.30 30.72
C ILE A 342 -16.78 6.25 29.66
N ALA A 343 -16.05 5.21 30.07
CA ALA A 343 -15.50 4.19 29.18
C ALA A 343 -15.37 2.81 29.86
N PRO A 344 -15.48 1.72 29.13
CA PRO A 344 -15.96 1.59 27.74
C PRO A 344 -17.47 1.78 27.68
N LEU A 345 -17.94 2.50 26.67
CA LEU A 345 -19.37 2.75 26.50
C LEU A 345 -20.13 1.43 26.25
N GLY A 346 -21.21 1.19 27.00
CA GLY A 346 -21.94 -0.07 26.99
C GLY A 346 -21.53 -1.04 28.09
N SER A 347 -20.29 -0.96 28.61
CA SER A 347 -19.85 -1.77 29.76
C SER A 347 -19.99 -1.03 31.09
N VAL A 348 -20.20 0.28 31.05
CA VAL A 348 -20.44 1.12 32.22
C VAL A 348 -21.79 1.86 32.10
N PRO A 349 -22.49 2.10 33.22
CA PRO A 349 -23.73 2.88 33.20
C PRO A 349 -23.48 4.31 32.78
N PHE A 350 -24.31 4.83 31.88
CA PHE A 350 -24.17 6.17 31.35
C PHE A 350 -25.55 6.83 31.13
N ARG A 351 -25.63 8.13 31.36
CA ARG A 351 -26.79 8.94 30.98
C ARG A 351 -26.39 10.33 30.55
N LEU A 352 -27.11 10.88 29.60
CA LEU A 352 -27.10 12.28 29.22
C LEU A 352 -28.31 13.00 29.78
N GLU A 353 -28.17 14.28 30.05
CA GLU A 353 -29.24 15.18 30.43
C GLU A 353 -29.51 16.22 29.35
N PRO A 354 -30.74 16.77 29.25
CA PRO A 354 -31.00 17.91 28.38
C PRO A 354 -30.02 19.05 28.65
N ASN A 355 -29.51 19.67 27.62
CA ASN A 355 -28.48 20.69 27.59
C ASN A 355 -27.03 20.20 27.89
N ASP A 356 -26.79 18.93 28.15
CA ASP A 356 -25.42 18.42 28.22
C ASP A 356 -24.70 18.67 26.89
N VAL A 357 -23.45 19.10 26.98
CA VAL A 357 -22.49 19.03 25.89
C VAL A 357 -21.68 17.74 26.08
N ALA A 358 -21.73 16.87 25.10
CA ALA A 358 -21.11 15.55 25.14
C ALA A 358 -20.13 15.40 23.99
N GLN A 359 -18.94 14.85 24.32
CA GLN A 359 -17.91 14.53 23.35
C GLN A 359 -17.80 13.01 23.20
N ALA A 360 -18.09 12.49 22.02
CA ALA A 360 -17.96 11.08 21.69
C ALA A 360 -16.55 10.74 21.17
N TYR A 361 -15.99 9.65 21.66
CA TYR A 361 -14.71 9.09 21.26
C TYR A 361 -14.95 7.92 20.33
N VAL A 362 -14.70 8.10 19.03
CA VAL A 362 -14.87 7.11 18.00
C VAL A 362 -13.50 6.53 17.64
N VAL A 363 -13.36 5.22 17.79
CA VAL A 363 -12.13 4.48 17.50
C VAL A 363 -12.31 3.67 16.23
N ILE A 364 -11.46 3.87 15.24
CA ILE A 364 -11.44 3.13 13.99
C ILE A 364 -10.12 2.34 13.91
N GLN A 365 -10.21 1.02 14.01
CA GLN A 365 -9.05 0.14 13.91
C GLN A 365 -8.93 -0.42 12.50
N ASN A 366 -7.76 -0.28 11.89
CA ASN A 366 -7.36 -1.08 10.73
C ASN A 366 -7.04 -2.51 11.21
N LYS A 367 -8.06 -3.37 11.27
CA LYS A 367 -7.98 -4.70 11.87
C LYS A 367 -7.27 -5.71 10.97
N ASN A 368 -7.68 -5.80 9.70
CA ASN A 368 -7.22 -6.86 8.80
C ASN A 368 -6.90 -6.38 7.37
N ILE A 369 -6.48 -5.13 7.21
CA ILE A 369 -5.85 -4.66 5.97
C ILE A 369 -4.33 -4.76 6.18
N GLY A 370 -3.63 -5.39 5.23
CA GLY A 370 -2.17 -5.61 5.31
C GLY A 370 -1.33 -4.36 4.98
N HIS A 371 -1.95 -3.24 4.74
CA HIS A 371 -1.37 -1.94 4.43
C HIS A 371 -2.24 -0.85 5.04
N SER A 372 -1.99 0.41 4.74
CA SER A 372 -2.80 1.51 5.26
C SER A 372 -4.24 1.50 4.72
N LEU A 373 -5.17 2.00 5.49
CA LEU A 373 -6.46 2.51 5.05
C LEU A 373 -6.29 4.02 4.85
N ILE A 374 -6.29 4.55 3.68
CA ILE A 374 -6.36 3.97 2.33
C ILE A 374 -4.95 3.82 1.75
N PRO A 375 -4.74 2.88 0.79
CA PRO A 375 -3.43 2.68 0.16
C PRO A 375 -3.20 3.58 -1.05
N GLU A 376 -1.98 3.53 -1.61
CA GLU A 376 -1.58 4.05 -2.92
C GLU A 376 -1.86 5.55 -3.14
N VAL A 377 -2.77 5.89 -4.05
CA VAL A 377 -3.04 7.26 -4.53
C VAL A 377 -4.04 7.94 -3.58
N ARG A 378 -3.62 8.16 -2.33
CA ARG A 378 -4.44 8.68 -1.22
C ARG A 378 -5.03 10.05 -1.49
N ASP A 379 -4.39 10.85 -2.33
CA ASP A 379 -4.86 12.18 -2.72
C ASP A 379 -6.08 12.16 -3.64
N LEU A 380 -6.32 11.04 -4.34
CA LEU A 380 -7.49 10.86 -5.20
C LEU A 380 -8.60 10.06 -4.56
N TYR A 381 -8.29 9.19 -3.60
CA TYR A 381 -9.28 8.35 -2.94
C TYR A 381 -9.95 9.09 -1.79
N GLU A 382 -11.14 8.65 -1.41
CA GLU A 382 -11.91 9.28 -0.37
C GLU A 382 -12.47 8.23 0.58
N ALA A 383 -11.96 8.22 1.82
CA ALA A 383 -12.50 7.47 2.93
C ALA A 383 -12.70 8.42 4.10
N TRP A 384 -13.85 8.34 4.76
CA TRP A 384 -14.19 9.30 5.82
C TRP A 384 -15.06 8.68 6.89
N VAL A 385 -15.10 9.35 8.03
CA VAL A 385 -16.01 9.00 9.13
C VAL A 385 -17.27 9.85 9.03
N GLU A 386 -18.42 9.19 9.01
CA GLU A 386 -19.72 9.83 9.17
C GLU A 386 -20.27 9.53 10.57
N VAL A 387 -20.59 10.58 11.31
CA VAL A 387 -21.22 10.45 12.64
C VAL A 387 -22.54 11.15 12.68
N MET A 388 -23.57 10.43 13.15
CA MET A 388 -24.93 10.90 13.24
C MET A 388 -25.50 10.64 14.64
N VAL A 389 -26.06 11.67 15.27
CA VAL A 389 -26.79 11.55 16.53
C VAL A 389 -28.25 11.90 16.27
N ARG A 390 -29.17 10.97 16.64
CA ARG A 390 -30.63 11.12 16.45
C ARG A 390 -31.37 10.91 17.74
N ASP A 391 -32.46 11.62 17.92
CA ASP A 391 -33.42 11.37 19.02
C ASP A 391 -34.37 10.20 18.68
N ALA A 392 -35.21 9.82 19.67
CA ALA A 392 -36.20 8.75 19.50
C ALA A 392 -37.30 9.09 18.47
N ALA A 393 -37.48 10.34 18.09
CA ALA A 393 -38.40 10.76 17.03
C ALA A 393 -37.72 10.75 15.64
N GLY A 394 -36.43 10.41 15.54
CA GLY A 394 -35.67 10.40 14.31
C GLY A 394 -35.13 11.77 13.89
N LYS A 395 -35.20 12.79 14.76
CA LYS A 395 -34.64 14.12 14.50
C LYS A 395 -33.12 14.08 14.61
N ASP A 396 -32.43 14.59 13.59
CA ASP A 396 -30.98 14.78 13.62
C ASP A 396 -30.61 15.87 14.63
N ILE A 397 -29.74 15.50 15.58
CA ILE A 397 -29.17 16.37 16.60
C ILE A 397 -27.77 16.82 16.18
N TYR A 398 -27.03 15.91 15.58
CA TYR A 398 -25.69 16.15 15.06
C TYR A 398 -25.47 15.31 13.82
N HIS A 399 -24.82 15.87 12.80
CA HIS A 399 -24.43 15.14 11.60
C HIS A 399 -23.15 15.71 11.03
N SER A 400 -22.11 14.90 10.96
CA SER A 400 -20.81 15.20 10.34
C SER A 400 -20.45 14.11 9.34
N GLY A 401 -19.77 14.48 8.25
CA GLY A 401 -19.38 13.53 7.21
C GLY A 401 -20.50 13.17 6.24
N PHE A 402 -21.50 14.00 6.08
CA PHE A 402 -22.55 13.83 5.07
C PHE A 402 -22.06 14.20 3.68
N LEU A 403 -22.72 13.66 2.66
CA LEU A 403 -22.54 14.08 1.28
C LEU A 403 -23.56 15.16 0.92
N ARG A 404 -23.10 16.21 0.26
CA ARG A 404 -23.97 17.25 -0.31
C ARG A 404 -24.71 16.70 -1.55
N PRO A 405 -25.78 17.38 -2.01
CA PRO A 405 -26.52 16.94 -3.20
C PRO A 405 -25.67 16.85 -4.48
N ASP A 406 -24.59 17.62 -4.58
CA ASP A 406 -23.61 17.57 -5.66
C ASP A 406 -22.58 16.44 -5.50
N GLY A 407 -22.74 15.59 -4.49
CA GLY A 407 -21.84 14.48 -4.18
C GLY A 407 -20.55 14.89 -3.46
N MET A 408 -20.31 16.19 -3.22
CA MET A 408 -19.13 16.62 -2.46
C MET A 408 -19.26 16.26 -0.99
N LEU A 409 -18.15 15.84 -0.39
CA LEU A 409 -18.07 15.52 1.04
C LEU A 409 -18.17 16.81 1.88
N ASP A 410 -18.80 16.72 3.05
CA ASP A 410 -18.72 17.74 4.10
C ASP A 410 -17.25 18.10 4.37
N THR A 411 -16.92 19.39 4.25
CA THR A 411 -15.54 19.90 4.41
C THR A 411 -14.98 19.71 5.82
N ARG A 412 -15.85 19.47 6.82
CA ARG A 412 -15.50 19.23 8.22
C ARG A 412 -15.45 17.74 8.57
N ALA A 413 -15.63 16.86 7.59
CA ALA A 413 -15.54 15.42 7.80
C ALA A 413 -14.11 14.98 8.11
N HIS A 414 -13.94 14.14 9.13
CA HIS A 414 -12.67 13.45 9.30
C HIS A 414 -12.40 12.49 8.13
N SER A 415 -11.31 12.73 7.41
CA SER A 415 -10.97 11.98 6.20
C SER A 415 -9.65 11.25 6.33
N PHE A 416 -9.62 10.00 5.90
CA PHE A 416 -8.39 9.21 5.76
C PHE A 416 -7.80 9.48 4.37
N THR A 417 -6.87 10.41 4.30
CA THR A 417 -6.28 10.90 3.05
C THR A 417 -4.91 11.51 3.32
N ASN A 418 -4.16 11.83 2.26
CA ASN A 418 -3.01 12.72 2.36
C ASN A 418 -3.25 14.02 1.56
N ARG A 419 -2.43 15.02 1.82
CA ARG A 419 -2.50 16.33 1.14
C ARG A 419 -1.13 16.70 0.58
N PRO A 420 -0.83 16.31 -0.68
CA PRO A 420 0.39 16.72 -1.35
C PRO A 420 0.36 18.22 -1.67
N VAL A 421 1.50 18.88 -1.50
CA VAL A 421 1.66 20.31 -1.74
C VAL A 421 2.88 20.59 -2.60
N ASN A 422 2.81 21.71 -3.35
CA ASN A 422 3.91 22.21 -4.17
C ASN A 422 4.83 23.19 -3.38
N LEU A 423 5.86 23.73 -4.05
CA LEU A 423 6.80 24.70 -3.46
C LEU A 423 6.15 26.00 -3.02
N SER A 424 4.97 26.34 -3.54
CA SER A 424 4.20 27.52 -3.15
C SER A 424 3.24 27.27 -2.00
N GLY A 425 3.24 26.06 -1.40
CA GLY A 425 2.29 25.67 -0.38
C GLY A 425 0.84 25.64 -0.90
N GLU A 426 0.63 25.13 -2.11
CA GLU A 426 -0.68 24.94 -2.71
C GLU A 426 -0.97 23.45 -2.83
N PHE A 427 -2.23 23.05 -2.67
CA PHE A 427 -2.64 21.68 -2.86
C PHE A 427 -2.38 21.22 -4.31
N VAL A 428 -1.70 20.12 -4.45
CA VAL A 428 -1.50 19.47 -5.74
C VAL A 428 -2.71 18.58 -6.02
N ASP A 429 -3.71 19.15 -6.66
CA ASP A 429 -4.90 18.41 -7.08
C ASP A 429 -4.66 17.63 -8.39
N ASN A 430 -5.64 16.79 -8.75
CA ASN A 430 -5.66 16.06 -10.02
C ASN A 430 -4.39 15.21 -10.29
N HIS A 431 -3.70 14.81 -9.20
CA HIS A 431 -2.53 13.95 -9.25
C HIS A 431 -1.44 14.46 -10.20
N LYS A 432 -1.14 15.75 -10.13
CA LYS A 432 -0.06 16.41 -10.91
C LYS A 432 1.30 16.03 -10.33
N VAL A 433 1.72 14.78 -10.50
CA VAL A 433 2.87 14.17 -9.81
C VAL A 433 4.18 14.95 -9.96
N ALA A 434 4.41 15.61 -11.09
CA ALA A 434 5.60 16.43 -11.32
C ALA A 434 5.69 17.66 -10.39
N THR A 435 4.59 18.06 -9.76
CA THR A 435 4.55 19.23 -8.87
C THR A 435 4.40 18.87 -7.39
N ILE A 436 4.46 17.59 -7.04
CA ILE A 436 4.44 17.15 -5.64
C ILE A 436 5.82 17.36 -5.03
N HIS A 437 5.90 18.17 -3.96
CA HIS A 437 7.15 18.48 -3.28
C HIS A 437 7.15 18.17 -1.77
N SER A 438 5.97 18.14 -1.14
CA SER A 438 5.80 17.78 0.26
C SER A 438 4.40 17.24 0.53
N MET A 439 4.18 16.71 1.75
CA MET A 439 2.86 16.33 2.26
C MET A 439 2.51 17.23 3.43
N ALA A 440 1.38 17.93 3.36
CA ALA A 440 0.91 18.76 4.46
C ALA A 440 0.49 17.90 5.65
N TYR A 441 -0.20 16.78 5.39
CA TYR A 441 -0.53 15.76 6.37
C TYR A 441 -0.89 14.43 5.68
N ASP A 442 -0.90 13.35 6.46
CA ASP A 442 -1.37 12.01 6.08
C ASP A 442 -2.12 11.39 7.27
N ASN A 443 -3.42 11.22 7.13
CA ASN A 443 -4.32 10.68 8.16
C ASN A 443 -4.65 9.20 7.93
N SER A 444 -3.94 8.50 7.06
CA SER A 444 -4.19 7.08 6.80
C SER A 444 -3.90 6.20 8.02
N ILE A 445 -4.71 5.16 8.22
CA ILE A 445 -4.53 4.23 9.35
C ILE A 445 -3.67 3.05 8.91
N GLN A 446 -2.47 2.92 9.46
CA GLN A 446 -1.58 1.80 9.18
C GLN A 446 -2.13 0.48 9.72
N SER A 447 -1.68 -0.63 9.13
CA SER A 447 -2.12 -1.98 9.52
C SER A 447 -1.95 -2.24 11.02
N GLY A 448 -3.04 -2.65 11.67
CA GLY A 448 -3.05 -2.96 13.10
C GLY A 448 -3.11 -1.74 14.03
N ARG A 449 -3.11 -0.51 13.50
CA ARG A 449 -3.25 0.73 14.28
C ARG A 449 -4.69 1.20 14.33
N SER A 450 -4.95 2.21 15.18
CA SER A 450 -6.27 2.79 15.40
C SER A 450 -6.22 4.30 15.30
N ALA A 451 -7.16 4.89 14.57
CA ALA A 451 -7.45 6.32 14.65
C ALA A 451 -8.45 6.58 15.77
N LEU A 452 -8.24 7.66 16.51
CA LEU A 452 -9.16 8.16 17.52
C LEU A 452 -9.70 9.51 17.09
N VAL A 453 -11.00 9.60 16.83
CA VAL A 453 -11.68 10.81 16.35
C VAL A 453 -12.72 11.24 17.39
N ARG A 454 -12.82 12.54 17.65
CA ARG A 454 -13.73 13.10 18.65
C ARG A 454 -14.79 13.95 18.00
N TYR A 455 -16.04 13.76 18.46
CA TYR A 455 -17.22 14.49 17.98
C TYR A 455 -17.99 15.10 19.13
N GLU A 456 -18.19 16.40 19.09
CA GLU A 456 -18.89 17.12 20.16
C GLU A 456 -20.26 17.57 19.69
N PHE A 457 -21.28 17.30 20.51
CA PHE A 457 -22.66 17.67 20.23
C PHE A 457 -23.39 18.10 21.52
N GLN A 458 -24.39 18.98 21.35
CA GLN A 458 -25.25 19.39 22.43
C GLN A 458 -26.57 18.61 22.42
N VAL A 459 -26.95 18.09 23.58
CA VAL A 459 -28.26 17.48 23.78
C VAL A 459 -29.34 18.58 23.85
N PRO A 460 -30.32 18.63 22.92
CA PRO A 460 -31.36 19.64 22.95
C PRO A 460 -32.19 19.61 24.23
N ARG A 461 -32.69 20.79 24.62
CA ARG A 461 -33.56 20.90 25.82
C ARG A 461 -34.85 20.08 25.73
N ASP A 462 -35.39 20.00 24.52
CA ASP A 462 -36.68 19.31 24.21
C ASP A 462 -36.49 17.91 23.65
N VAL A 463 -35.27 17.34 23.82
CA VAL A 463 -34.90 16.04 23.30
C VAL A 463 -35.88 14.96 23.72
N LYS A 464 -36.21 14.10 22.78
CA LYS A 464 -36.98 12.88 23.03
C LYS A 464 -36.04 11.71 23.07
N GLY A 465 -35.71 11.27 24.28
CA GLY A 465 -34.77 10.17 24.49
C GLY A 465 -35.38 8.79 24.26
N PRO A 466 -34.53 7.73 24.11
CA PRO A 466 -33.07 7.78 24.07
C PRO A 466 -32.51 8.34 22.79
N LEU A 467 -31.20 8.73 22.77
CA LEU A 467 -30.49 9.06 21.56
C LEU A 467 -29.86 7.82 20.94
N SER A 468 -29.75 7.80 19.63
CA SER A 468 -28.86 6.86 18.93
C SER A 468 -27.68 7.64 18.37
N ILE A 469 -26.47 7.16 18.63
CA ILE A 469 -25.24 7.63 17.96
C ILE A 469 -24.76 6.53 17.04
N THR A 470 -24.55 6.87 15.77
CA THR A 470 -24.02 5.96 14.74
C THR A 470 -22.75 6.57 14.17
N ALA A 471 -21.67 5.79 14.19
CA ALA A 471 -20.43 6.10 13.50
C ALA A 471 -20.21 5.06 12.40
N ARG A 472 -19.88 5.51 11.20
CA ARG A 472 -19.57 4.64 10.06
C ARG A 472 -18.36 5.15 9.30
N VAL A 473 -17.62 4.24 8.66
CA VAL A 473 -16.56 4.56 7.73
C VAL A 473 -17.09 4.30 6.33
N ASN A 474 -17.17 5.35 5.55
CA ASN A 474 -17.57 5.32 4.15
C ASN A 474 -16.34 5.41 3.25
N TYR A 475 -16.46 4.87 2.03
CA TYR A 475 -15.41 4.86 1.02
C TYR A 475 -15.99 5.12 -0.37
N ARG A 476 -15.31 5.96 -1.12
CA ARG A 476 -15.50 6.17 -2.55
C ARG A 476 -14.14 6.12 -3.24
N HIS A 477 -14.02 5.36 -4.34
CA HIS A 477 -12.73 5.13 -4.98
C HIS A 477 -12.07 6.42 -5.46
N LEU A 478 -12.86 7.36 -6.01
CA LEU A 478 -12.34 8.65 -6.46
C LEU A 478 -13.17 9.78 -5.83
N ARG A 479 -12.50 10.81 -5.32
CA ARG A 479 -13.19 11.99 -4.77
C ARG A 479 -13.97 12.73 -5.84
N GLN A 480 -15.09 13.35 -5.44
CA GLN A 480 -16.00 14.03 -6.34
C GLN A 480 -15.32 15.09 -7.18
N SER A 481 -14.49 15.94 -6.57
CA SER A 481 -13.77 17.00 -7.29
C SER A 481 -12.87 16.49 -8.42
N TYR A 482 -12.31 15.28 -8.27
CA TYR A 482 -11.54 14.65 -9.33
C TYR A 482 -12.44 14.13 -10.46
N LEU A 483 -13.58 13.53 -10.10
CA LEU A 483 -14.57 13.08 -11.09
C LEU A 483 -15.12 14.25 -11.89
N ASP A 484 -15.41 15.39 -11.25
CA ASP A 484 -15.83 16.62 -11.90
C ASP A 484 -14.76 17.18 -12.86
N ASN A 485 -13.48 17.02 -12.50
CA ASN A 485 -12.38 17.39 -13.40
C ASN A 485 -12.26 16.47 -14.62
N VAL A 486 -12.57 15.17 -14.46
CA VAL A 486 -12.50 14.18 -15.55
C VAL A 486 -13.67 14.33 -16.53
N PHE A 487 -14.90 14.55 -16.02
CA PHE A 487 -16.14 14.44 -16.79
C PHE A 487 -16.93 15.74 -16.90
N GLY A 488 -16.56 16.78 -16.14
CA GLY A 488 -17.42 17.93 -15.89
C GLY A 488 -18.44 17.63 -14.77
N PRO A 489 -19.21 18.63 -14.30
CA PRO A 489 -20.09 18.47 -13.14
C PRO A 489 -21.34 17.59 -13.38
N ASP A 490 -21.72 17.39 -14.65
CA ASP A 490 -22.94 16.68 -15.03
C ASP A 490 -22.70 15.19 -15.32
N HIS A 491 -22.10 14.46 -14.38
CA HIS A 491 -21.90 13.02 -14.48
C HIS A 491 -22.65 12.25 -13.38
N PRO A 492 -22.94 10.95 -13.55
CA PRO A 492 -23.54 10.15 -12.48
C PRO A 492 -22.69 10.13 -11.22
N LEU A 493 -23.32 10.15 -10.04
CA LEU A 493 -22.60 9.96 -8.78
C LEU A 493 -22.02 8.54 -8.69
N TYR A 494 -20.77 8.45 -8.30
CA TYR A 494 -20.06 7.19 -8.18
C TYR A 494 -20.38 6.47 -6.86
N PRO A 495 -20.32 5.14 -6.83
CA PRO A 495 -20.71 4.37 -5.66
C PRO A 495 -19.92 4.75 -4.40
N VAL A 496 -20.66 4.93 -3.32
CA VAL A 496 -20.13 5.03 -1.95
C VAL A 496 -20.42 3.71 -1.24
N VAL A 497 -19.42 3.15 -0.57
CA VAL A 497 -19.51 1.87 0.12
C VAL A 497 -19.27 2.10 1.62
N GLU A 498 -20.21 1.67 2.45
CA GLU A 498 -19.99 1.59 3.89
C GLU A 498 -19.05 0.41 4.18
N LEU A 499 -17.86 0.68 4.74
CA LEU A 499 -16.87 -0.34 5.07
C LEU A 499 -17.14 -1.01 6.42
N ALA A 500 -17.57 -0.23 7.39
CA ALA A 500 -17.94 -0.69 8.73
C ALA A 500 -18.74 0.40 9.46
N SER A 501 -19.59 -0.02 10.39
CA SER A 501 -20.35 0.90 11.22
C SER A 501 -20.61 0.37 12.63
N ARG A 502 -20.95 1.27 13.55
CA ARG A 502 -21.36 0.96 14.91
C ARG A 502 -22.42 1.94 15.35
N THR A 503 -23.48 1.41 15.98
CA THR A 503 -24.53 2.20 16.62
C THR A 503 -24.57 1.91 18.11
N ARG A 504 -24.75 2.96 18.93
CA ARG A 504 -24.97 2.88 20.37
C ARG A 504 -26.21 3.69 20.76
N THR A 505 -26.96 3.16 21.71
CA THR A 505 -28.09 3.88 22.30
C THR A 505 -27.65 4.56 23.58
N LEU A 506 -27.98 5.84 23.72
CA LEU A 506 -27.63 6.69 24.87
C LEU A 506 -28.91 7.07 25.62
N SER A 507 -28.98 6.66 26.89
CA SER A 507 -30.13 7.00 27.71
C SER A 507 -30.16 8.48 28.05
N ILE A 508 -31.34 9.08 27.93
CA ILE A 508 -31.66 10.42 28.42
C ILE A 508 -32.76 10.24 29.48
N SER A 509 -32.51 10.50 30.71
CA SER A 509 -33.43 10.71 31.79
C SER A 509 -32.81 10.47 33.17
N MET A 510 -33.39 11.09 34.16
CA MET A 510 -32.97 10.97 35.56
C MET A 510 -33.23 9.58 36.18
N ASN A 511 -34.08 8.74 35.59
CA ASN A 511 -34.63 7.58 36.29
C ASN A 511 -34.18 6.20 35.78
N ASN A 512 -33.57 6.07 34.60
CA ASN A 512 -33.11 4.79 34.08
C ASN A 512 -31.79 4.93 33.33
N PRO A 513 -30.64 4.74 33.99
CA PRO A 513 -29.39 4.59 33.27
C PRO A 513 -29.48 3.37 32.34
N THR A 514 -28.87 3.45 31.17
CA THR A 514 -28.71 2.25 30.32
C THR A 514 -27.94 1.21 31.13
N PRO A 515 -28.52 0.05 31.40
CA PRO A 515 -27.79 -1.00 32.09
C PRO A 515 -26.57 -1.38 31.23
N PRO A 516 -25.45 -1.74 31.87
CA PRO A 516 -24.31 -2.27 31.10
C PRO A 516 -24.78 -3.50 30.33
N ALA A 517 -24.44 -3.60 29.06
CA ALA A 517 -24.53 -4.85 28.34
C ALA A 517 -23.74 -5.92 29.10
N PRO A 518 -24.13 -7.20 29.06
CA PRO A 518 -23.34 -8.28 29.66
C PRO A 518 -21.90 -8.08 29.20
N GLY A 519 -20.96 -7.99 30.18
CA GLY A 519 -19.56 -7.60 29.90
C GLY A 519 -19.01 -8.35 28.70
N ASP A 520 -18.64 -7.63 27.68
CA ASP A 520 -17.99 -8.19 26.50
C ASP A 520 -16.62 -8.68 26.98
N ASN A 521 -16.32 -9.97 26.82
CA ASN A 521 -14.98 -10.52 27.08
C ASN A 521 -13.87 -9.82 26.26
N GLU A 522 -14.22 -8.83 25.45
CA GLU A 522 -13.37 -8.07 24.55
C GLU A 522 -13.06 -6.64 25.04
N ASP A 523 -13.52 -6.21 26.22
CA ASP A 523 -13.24 -4.85 26.72
C ASP A 523 -11.74 -4.52 26.77
N TRP A 524 -10.89 -5.51 27.05
CA TRP A 524 -9.45 -5.33 26.99
C TRP A 524 -8.95 -4.93 25.59
N MET A 525 -9.55 -5.48 24.51
CA MET A 525 -9.20 -5.09 23.13
C MET A 525 -9.68 -3.66 22.80
N ARG A 526 -10.85 -3.28 23.33
CA ARG A 526 -11.38 -1.93 23.17
C ARG A 526 -10.44 -0.91 23.84
N TRP A 527 -9.96 -1.20 25.06
CA TRP A 527 -8.95 -0.41 25.74
C TRP A 527 -7.62 -0.39 24.99
N ASN A 528 -7.18 -1.52 24.45
CA ASN A 528 -5.96 -1.59 23.65
C ASN A 528 -6.05 -0.72 22.39
N ASN A 529 -7.17 -0.76 21.67
CA ASN A 529 -7.36 0.02 20.46
C ASN A 529 -7.39 1.53 20.73
N VAL A 530 -8.07 1.97 21.80
CA VAL A 530 -8.07 3.40 22.15
C VAL A 530 -6.70 3.83 22.67
N GLY A 531 -6.00 2.97 23.42
CA GLY A 531 -4.61 3.22 23.87
C GLY A 531 -3.66 3.44 22.71
N ILE A 532 -3.77 2.67 21.62
CA ILE A 532 -3.01 2.89 20.37
C ILE A 532 -3.36 4.26 19.77
N GLY A 533 -4.65 4.63 19.73
CA GLY A 533 -5.09 5.93 19.24
C GLY A 533 -4.55 7.10 20.08
N PHE A 534 -4.54 6.99 21.40
CA PHE A 534 -3.93 7.99 22.30
C PHE A 534 -2.43 8.09 22.09
N LEU A 535 -1.74 6.94 21.96
CA LEU A 535 -0.30 6.91 21.70
C LEU A 535 0.06 7.60 20.38
N ASP A 536 -0.67 7.31 19.29
CA ASP A 536 -0.46 7.92 17.99
C ASP A 536 -0.75 9.45 18.01
N GLN A 537 -1.59 9.91 18.93
CA GLN A 537 -1.85 11.32 19.20
C GLN A 537 -0.91 11.94 20.24
N GLN A 538 0.11 11.22 20.69
CA GLN A 538 1.07 11.66 21.73
C GLN A 538 0.41 12.02 23.07
N GLN A 539 -0.78 11.49 23.33
CA GLN A 539 -1.48 11.61 24.61
C GLN A 539 -1.01 10.49 25.55
N TYR A 540 0.26 10.57 25.95
CA TYR A 540 0.95 9.47 26.65
C TYR A 540 0.32 9.09 27.97
N SER A 541 -0.20 10.04 28.76
CA SER A 541 -0.88 9.76 30.01
C SER A 541 -2.15 8.92 29.78
N ASP A 542 -2.99 9.35 28.83
CA ASP A 542 -4.24 8.64 28.50
C ASP A 542 -3.94 7.27 27.89
N ALA A 543 -2.85 7.16 27.10
CA ALA A 543 -2.41 5.89 26.54
C ALA A 543 -1.98 4.91 27.65
N ILE A 544 -1.23 5.36 28.64
CA ILE A 544 -0.83 4.54 29.81
C ILE A 544 -2.07 4.07 30.58
N ASP A 545 -2.98 5.00 30.91
CA ASP A 545 -4.21 4.64 31.62
C ASP A 545 -5.02 3.59 30.86
N ALA A 546 -5.08 3.71 29.51
CA ALA A 546 -5.76 2.73 28.66
C ALA A 546 -5.05 1.37 28.68
N PHE A 547 -3.73 1.32 28.51
CA PHE A 547 -2.97 0.07 28.54
C PHE A 547 -2.90 -0.57 29.93
N ASP A 548 -2.95 0.22 31.00
CA ASP A 548 -3.11 -0.29 32.36
C ASP A 548 -4.45 -0.99 32.57
N GLN A 549 -5.53 -0.53 31.92
CA GLN A 549 -6.80 -1.28 31.91
C GLN A 549 -6.64 -2.59 31.14
N VAL A 550 -5.86 -2.62 30.04
CA VAL A 550 -5.59 -3.87 29.28
C VAL A 550 -4.94 -4.90 30.19
N VAL A 551 -3.82 -4.56 30.86
CA VAL A 551 -3.07 -5.51 31.71
C VAL A 551 -3.84 -5.88 32.98
N LYS A 552 -4.72 -5.02 33.46
CA LYS A 552 -5.65 -5.34 34.54
C LYS A 552 -6.71 -6.37 34.15
N LEU A 553 -7.26 -6.24 32.93
CA LEU A 553 -8.28 -7.16 32.41
C LEU A 553 -7.67 -8.47 31.87
N ARG A 554 -6.44 -8.41 31.39
CA ARG A 554 -5.69 -9.54 30.81
C ARG A 554 -4.25 -9.55 31.33
N PRO A 555 -4.02 -9.98 32.58
CA PRO A 555 -2.68 -9.99 33.19
C PRO A 555 -1.68 -10.95 32.53
N ASP A 556 -2.19 -11.88 31.72
CA ASP A 556 -1.44 -12.84 30.91
C ASP A 556 -1.08 -12.33 29.49
N TYR A 557 -1.51 -11.12 29.12
CA TYR A 557 -1.28 -10.56 27.79
C TYR A 557 0.05 -9.78 27.75
N ASP A 558 1.09 -10.42 27.23
CA ASP A 558 2.45 -9.88 27.11
C ASP A 558 2.52 -8.55 26.34
N ASP A 559 1.80 -8.43 25.20
CA ASP A 559 1.72 -7.21 24.41
C ASP A 559 1.14 -6.00 25.18
N GLY A 560 0.25 -6.23 26.14
CA GLY A 560 -0.28 -5.17 27.01
C GLY A 560 0.85 -4.49 27.78
N TYR A 561 1.75 -5.26 28.38
CA TYR A 561 2.90 -4.73 29.09
C TYR A 561 3.92 -4.07 28.15
N VAL A 562 4.12 -4.64 26.93
CA VAL A 562 4.99 -3.99 25.94
C VAL A 562 4.41 -2.63 25.50
N ASN A 563 3.08 -2.50 25.37
CA ASN A 563 2.45 -1.24 25.02
C ASN A 563 2.63 -0.17 26.09
N VAL A 564 2.57 -0.55 27.40
CA VAL A 564 2.93 0.33 28.53
C VAL A 564 4.39 0.77 28.39
N GLY A 565 5.30 -0.18 28.19
CA GLY A 565 6.73 0.09 28.04
C GLY A 565 7.04 1.00 26.85
N LEU A 566 6.46 0.72 25.70
CA LEU A 566 6.56 1.56 24.48
C LEU A 566 6.09 2.98 24.76
N THR A 567 4.94 3.15 25.42
CA THR A 567 4.39 4.47 25.73
C THR A 567 5.34 5.28 26.62
N TYR A 568 5.95 4.64 27.62
CA TYR A 568 6.96 5.32 28.46
C TYR A 568 8.23 5.68 27.67
N ILE A 569 8.66 4.84 26.69
CA ILE A 569 9.81 5.14 25.82
C ILE A 569 9.50 6.37 24.95
N GLU A 570 8.32 6.40 24.30
CA GLU A 570 7.88 7.55 23.48
C GLU A 570 7.72 8.83 24.31
N TRP A 571 7.41 8.69 25.60
CA TRP A 571 7.36 9.78 26.57
C TRP A 571 8.75 10.11 27.17
N GLU A 572 9.81 9.49 26.66
CA GLU A 572 11.20 9.61 27.15
C GLU A 572 11.42 9.23 28.64
N LYS A 573 10.52 8.45 29.24
CA LYS A 573 10.57 7.96 30.62
C LYS A 573 11.12 6.53 30.68
N TYR A 574 12.36 6.34 30.25
CA TYR A 574 12.97 5.03 30.06
C TYR A 574 13.01 4.17 31.32
N SER A 575 13.31 4.75 32.50
CA SER A 575 13.30 4.01 33.77
C SER A 575 11.92 3.49 34.18
N ALA A 576 10.83 4.14 33.72
CA ALA A 576 9.48 3.66 33.96
C ALA A 576 9.07 2.58 32.93
N ALA A 577 9.69 2.54 31.74
CA ALA A 577 9.44 1.51 30.74
C ALA A 577 9.96 0.13 31.15
N ARG A 578 11.13 0.04 31.81
CA ARG A 578 11.83 -1.20 32.16
C ARG A 578 10.94 -2.21 32.90
N PRO A 579 10.26 -1.90 34.01
CA PRO A 579 9.47 -2.88 34.75
C PRO A 579 8.37 -3.53 33.92
N ALA A 580 7.75 -2.77 33.01
CA ALA A 580 6.72 -3.28 32.13
C ALA A 580 7.31 -4.25 31.07
N LEU A 581 8.43 -3.89 30.45
CA LEU A 581 9.11 -4.74 29.48
C LEU A 581 9.64 -6.03 30.10
N GLU A 582 10.24 -5.95 31.29
CA GLU A 582 10.67 -7.12 32.06
C GLU A 582 9.49 -8.02 32.45
N LYS A 583 8.32 -7.44 32.76
CA LYS A 583 7.12 -8.21 33.02
C LYS A 583 6.63 -8.95 31.75
N ALA A 584 6.71 -8.34 30.58
CA ALA A 584 6.41 -9.02 29.32
C ALA A 584 7.38 -10.21 29.07
N LEU A 585 8.68 -10.03 29.35
CA LEU A 585 9.67 -11.07 29.22
C LEU A 585 9.55 -12.18 30.28
N GLN A 586 9.00 -11.89 31.48
CA GLN A 586 8.64 -12.93 32.45
C GLN A 586 7.51 -13.82 31.92
N LEU A 587 6.56 -13.28 31.15
CA LEU A 587 5.48 -14.04 30.54
C LEU A 587 5.96 -14.79 29.28
N HIS A 588 6.85 -14.16 28.49
CA HIS A 588 7.38 -14.69 27.24
C HIS A 588 8.88 -14.35 27.09
N PRO A 589 9.78 -15.21 27.56
CA PRO A 589 11.22 -14.90 27.69
C PRO A 589 11.95 -14.45 26.43
N ASP A 590 11.57 -14.99 25.27
CA ASP A 590 12.19 -14.67 23.97
C ASP A 590 11.35 -13.70 23.13
N TYR A 591 10.47 -12.90 23.76
CA TYR A 591 9.54 -12.07 23.03
C TYR A 591 10.26 -10.91 22.31
N ALA A 592 10.43 -11.04 21.00
CA ALA A 592 11.21 -10.12 20.18
C ALA A 592 10.78 -8.67 20.30
N ARG A 593 9.48 -8.37 20.44
CA ARG A 593 8.95 -7.02 20.60
C ARG A 593 9.40 -6.39 21.93
N ALA A 594 9.34 -7.15 23.01
CA ALA A 594 9.81 -6.70 24.32
C ALA A 594 11.33 -6.51 24.34
N LEU A 595 12.10 -7.45 23.75
CA LEU A 595 13.55 -7.34 23.62
C LEU A 595 13.96 -6.11 22.82
N TYR A 596 13.27 -5.80 21.72
CA TYR A 596 13.55 -4.61 20.93
C TYR A 596 13.44 -3.33 21.76
N TYR A 597 12.32 -3.16 22.49
CA TYR A 597 12.13 -1.96 23.31
C TYR A 597 13.02 -1.94 24.55
N LEU A 598 13.33 -3.09 25.13
CA LEU A 598 14.29 -3.18 26.24
C LEU A 598 15.69 -2.77 25.77
N ALA A 599 16.13 -3.18 24.58
CA ALA A 599 17.40 -2.75 24.00
C ALA A 599 17.52 -1.22 23.87
N LEU A 600 16.41 -0.53 23.55
CA LEU A 600 16.39 0.95 23.54
C LEU A 600 16.56 1.53 24.95
N VAL A 601 15.97 0.88 25.96
CA VAL A 601 16.16 1.27 27.37
C VAL A 601 17.61 1.01 27.79
N GLU A 602 18.19 -0.16 27.48
CA GLU A 602 19.60 -0.51 27.75
C GLU A 602 20.57 0.52 27.16
N ARG A 603 20.35 0.95 25.92
CA ARG A 603 21.11 2.05 25.29
C ARG A 603 21.10 3.31 26.14
N ARG A 604 19.94 3.73 26.62
CA ARG A 604 19.76 4.98 27.37
C ARG A 604 20.35 4.90 28.77
N GLU A 605 20.35 3.71 29.36
CA GLU A 605 20.92 3.47 30.68
C GLU A 605 22.43 3.15 30.65
N GLY A 606 23.02 3.02 29.47
CA GLY A 606 24.45 2.81 29.27
C GLY A 606 24.90 1.36 29.45
N HIS A 607 24.08 0.40 29.03
CA HIS A 607 24.37 -1.03 29.05
C HIS A 607 24.58 -1.60 27.63
N PRO A 608 25.69 -1.23 26.95
CA PRO A 608 25.87 -1.50 25.53
C PRO A 608 25.94 -2.99 25.16
N GLU A 609 26.43 -3.85 26.06
CA GLU A 609 26.49 -5.29 25.83
C GLU A 609 25.09 -5.92 25.83
N ALA A 610 24.22 -5.51 26.74
CA ALA A 610 22.83 -5.96 26.82
C ALA A 610 22.04 -5.46 25.60
N GLU A 611 22.21 -4.18 25.23
CA GLU A 611 21.63 -3.61 24.02
C GLU A 611 21.91 -4.46 22.77
N VAL A 612 23.18 -4.78 22.54
CA VAL A 612 23.57 -5.57 21.36
C VAL A 612 23.02 -6.99 21.45
N ALA A 613 23.04 -7.64 22.62
CA ALA A 613 22.53 -8.98 22.79
C ALA A 613 21.02 -9.06 22.48
N ASP A 614 20.25 -8.12 22.95
CA ASP A 614 18.81 -8.05 22.72
C ASP A 614 18.50 -7.80 21.23
N PHE A 615 19.13 -6.80 20.58
CA PHE A 615 18.94 -6.59 19.14
C PHE A 615 19.42 -7.77 18.30
N GLN A 616 20.49 -8.47 18.66
CA GLN A 616 20.91 -9.71 17.99
C GLN A 616 19.84 -10.79 18.08
N SER A 617 19.22 -10.94 19.25
CA SER A 617 18.12 -11.89 19.43
C SER A 617 16.93 -11.54 18.54
N VAL A 618 16.56 -10.26 18.44
CA VAL A 618 15.49 -9.79 17.55
C VAL A 618 15.84 -10.05 16.08
N VAL A 619 17.03 -9.68 15.61
CA VAL A 619 17.46 -9.89 14.22
C VAL A 619 17.54 -11.38 13.87
N LYS A 620 17.93 -12.24 14.82
CA LYS A 620 17.92 -13.71 14.63
C LYS A 620 16.51 -14.24 14.38
N GLN A 621 15.50 -13.74 15.12
CA GLN A 621 14.11 -14.15 14.97
C GLN A 621 13.46 -13.51 13.73
N PHE A 622 13.78 -12.23 13.44
CA PHE A 622 13.23 -11.43 12.37
C PHE A 622 14.34 -10.87 11.46
N PRO A 623 14.98 -11.72 10.63
CA PRO A 623 16.15 -11.29 9.84
C PRO A 623 15.84 -10.25 8.77
N GLN A 624 14.57 -10.00 8.47
CA GLN A 624 14.12 -8.99 7.53
C GLN A 624 13.52 -7.75 8.22
N SER A 625 13.66 -7.62 9.56
CA SER A 625 13.24 -6.42 10.27
C SER A 625 14.16 -5.25 9.96
N ARG A 626 13.64 -4.24 9.27
CA ARG A 626 14.39 -3.02 8.93
C ARG A 626 14.82 -2.27 10.19
N ASP A 627 13.91 -2.11 11.15
CA ASP A 627 14.16 -1.36 12.37
C ASP A 627 15.20 -2.06 13.25
N ALA A 628 15.07 -3.38 13.47
CA ALA A 628 16.03 -4.12 14.28
C ALA A 628 17.45 -4.10 13.67
N ARG A 629 17.57 -4.22 12.35
CA ARG A 629 18.86 -4.12 11.66
C ARG A 629 19.47 -2.72 11.75
N ARG A 630 18.65 -1.69 11.63
CA ARG A 630 19.08 -0.30 11.76
C ARG A 630 19.65 -0.08 13.17
N GLU A 631 18.90 -0.45 14.20
CA GLU A 631 19.29 -0.26 15.59
C GLU A 631 20.52 -1.09 15.96
N LEU A 632 20.61 -2.34 15.53
CA LEU A 632 21.79 -3.18 15.74
C LEU A 632 23.03 -2.61 15.04
N GLY A 633 22.87 -2.11 13.81
CA GLY A 633 23.95 -1.42 13.10
C GLY A 633 24.46 -0.19 13.83
N ILE A 634 23.56 0.62 14.40
CA ILE A 634 23.90 1.78 15.23
C ILE A 634 24.63 1.33 16.51
N ALA A 635 24.15 0.30 17.20
CA ALA A 635 24.76 -0.25 18.41
C ALA A 635 26.19 -0.75 18.14
N TYR A 636 26.41 -1.49 17.09
CA TYR A 636 27.76 -1.92 16.68
C TYR A 636 28.69 -0.74 16.34
N TYR A 637 28.17 0.28 15.65
CA TYR A 637 28.95 1.48 15.35
C TYR A 637 29.39 2.20 16.63
N GLN A 638 28.51 2.33 17.61
CA GLN A 638 28.80 2.96 18.91
C GLN A 638 29.83 2.16 19.72
N GLN A 639 29.82 0.83 19.59
CA GLN A 639 30.79 -0.07 20.23
C GLN A 639 32.09 -0.24 19.44
N HIS A 640 32.37 0.61 18.44
CA HIS A 640 33.57 0.54 17.61
C HIS A 640 33.74 -0.80 16.86
N ARG A 641 32.63 -1.41 16.45
CA ARG A 641 32.59 -2.66 15.65
C ARG A 641 32.13 -2.35 14.21
N PRO A 642 32.99 -1.70 13.39
CA PRO A 642 32.57 -1.15 12.09
C PRO A 642 32.22 -2.23 11.07
N ASP A 643 32.84 -3.42 11.11
CA ASP A 643 32.52 -4.49 10.16
C ASP A 643 31.15 -5.10 10.42
N ASP A 644 30.80 -5.29 11.69
CA ASP A 644 29.47 -5.77 12.09
C ASP A 644 28.38 -4.73 11.73
N ALA A 645 28.68 -3.44 11.94
CA ALA A 645 27.80 -2.35 11.57
C ALA A 645 27.55 -2.33 10.04
N VAL A 646 28.60 -2.43 9.23
CA VAL A 646 28.50 -2.51 7.76
C VAL A 646 27.57 -3.64 7.34
N ALA A 647 27.77 -4.85 7.91
CA ALA A 647 26.94 -6.02 7.56
C ALA A 647 25.45 -5.78 7.85
N GLN A 648 25.09 -5.06 8.94
CA GLN A 648 23.69 -4.74 9.20
C GLN A 648 23.11 -3.70 8.24
N PHE A 649 23.85 -2.65 7.91
CA PHE A 649 23.38 -1.62 6.98
C PHE A 649 23.33 -2.10 5.53
N GLU A 650 24.24 -2.99 5.09
CA GLU A 650 24.16 -3.66 3.79
C GLU A 650 22.92 -4.55 3.70
N ALA A 651 22.65 -5.32 4.75
CA ALA A 651 21.44 -6.15 4.83
C ALA A 651 20.16 -5.28 4.85
N LEU A 652 20.17 -4.14 5.54
CA LEU A 652 19.07 -3.18 5.53
C LEU A 652 18.85 -2.60 4.12
N GLN A 653 19.90 -2.21 3.42
CA GLN A 653 19.83 -1.71 2.04
C GLN A 653 19.32 -2.79 1.07
N ALA A 654 19.65 -4.05 1.29
CA ALA A 654 19.12 -5.15 0.48
C ALA A 654 17.60 -5.35 0.68
N ILE A 655 17.07 -5.08 1.87
CA ILE A 655 15.64 -5.16 2.19
C ILE A 655 14.90 -3.93 1.63
N ASP A 656 15.45 -2.73 1.87
CA ASP A 656 14.92 -1.46 1.38
C ASP A 656 16.03 -0.64 0.70
N PRO A 657 16.14 -0.71 -0.64
CA PRO A 657 17.16 0.03 -1.41
C PRO A 657 17.07 1.56 -1.29
N ASP A 658 15.98 2.06 -0.70
CA ASP A 658 15.72 3.49 -0.52
C ASP A 658 15.88 3.94 0.96
N ASP A 659 16.46 3.09 1.84
CA ASP A 659 16.63 3.43 3.25
C ASP A 659 17.72 4.48 3.45
N VAL A 660 17.30 5.68 3.86
CA VAL A 660 18.16 6.86 4.02
C VAL A 660 19.19 6.65 5.15
N ALA A 661 18.82 5.94 6.22
CA ALA A 661 19.73 5.66 7.33
C ALA A 661 20.83 4.67 6.92
N ALA A 662 20.50 3.66 6.10
CA ALA A 662 21.50 2.76 5.54
C ALA A 662 22.52 3.52 4.71
N HIS A 663 22.08 4.35 3.77
CA HIS A 663 22.96 5.15 2.92
C HIS A 663 23.87 6.07 3.74
N TYR A 664 23.32 6.77 4.73
CA TYR A 664 24.10 7.66 5.59
C TYR A 664 25.20 6.92 6.34
N ASN A 665 24.85 5.83 7.03
CA ASN A 665 25.79 5.10 7.86
C ASN A 665 26.83 4.37 7.01
N LEU A 666 26.46 3.76 5.88
CA LEU A 666 27.39 3.13 4.95
C LEU A 666 28.38 4.15 4.35
N ALA A 667 27.96 5.37 4.03
CA ALA A 667 28.85 6.42 3.56
C ALA A 667 29.97 6.75 4.58
N ILE A 668 29.61 6.81 5.85
CA ILE A 668 30.56 7.06 6.93
C ILE A 668 31.49 5.87 7.14
N LEU A 669 30.93 4.67 7.23
CA LEU A 669 31.67 3.44 7.51
C LEU A 669 32.64 3.09 6.38
N TYR A 670 32.21 3.14 5.12
CA TYR A 670 33.09 2.91 3.97
C TYR A 670 34.21 3.94 3.88
N ARG A 671 33.95 5.21 4.18
CA ARG A 671 34.99 6.23 4.24
C ARG A 671 36.05 5.89 5.30
N ARG A 672 35.66 5.46 6.50
CA ARG A 672 36.58 5.03 7.56
C ARG A 672 37.41 3.80 7.17
N LYS A 673 36.82 2.90 6.36
CA LYS A 673 37.51 1.71 5.81
C LYS A 673 38.37 2.00 4.59
N GLY A 674 38.44 3.25 4.10
CA GLY A 674 39.19 3.63 2.92
C GLY A 674 38.54 3.28 1.59
N MET A 675 37.31 2.79 1.58
CA MET A 675 36.50 2.44 0.41
C MET A 675 35.89 3.71 -0.20
N LYS A 676 36.71 4.50 -0.88
CA LYS A 676 36.34 5.86 -1.29
C LYS A 676 35.22 5.91 -2.33
N SER A 677 35.19 4.97 -3.27
CA SER A 677 34.19 4.90 -4.35
C SER A 677 32.82 4.57 -3.77
N GLU A 678 32.74 3.51 -2.95
CA GLU A 678 31.52 3.05 -2.28
C GLU A 678 30.99 4.11 -1.32
N ALA A 679 31.88 4.77 -0.57
CA ALA A 679 31.51 5.87 0.30
C ALA A 679 30.89 7.05 -0.46
N ALA A 680 31.48 7.42 -1.61
CA ALA A 680 30.96 8.49 -2.46
C ALA A 680 29.58 8.12 -3.06
N ASN A 681 29.42 6.88 -3.51
CA ASN A 681 28.14 6.39 -4.01
C ASN A 681 27.05 6.44 -2.93
N GLN A 682 27.33 5.91 -1.74
CA GLN A 682 26.35 5.94 -0.63
C GLN A 682 26.02 7.37 -0.20
N ALA A 683 27.01 8.28 -0.19
CA ALA A 683 26.78 9.69 0.12
C ALA A 683 25.88 10.37 -0.93
N ALA A 684 26.06 10.06 -2.21
CA ALA A 684 25.20 10.56 -3.28
C ALA A 684 23.76 10.06 -3.15
N LEU A 685 23.57 8.77 -2.84
CA LEU A 685 22.25 8.19 -2.59
C LEU A 685 21.57 8.82 -1.36
N TYR A 686 22.32 9.05 -0.28
CA TYR A 686 21.81 9.75 0.89
C TYR A 686 21.31 11.16 0.55
N VAL A 687 22.11 11.94 -0.18
CA VAL A 687 21.73 13.31 -0.57
C VAL A 687 20.51 13.31 -1.49
N ALA A 688 20.45 12.37 -2.41
CA ALA A 688 19.33 12.24 -3.36
C ALA A 688 18.03 11.86 -2.67
N LYS A 689 18.07 10.96 -1.66
CA LYS A 689 16.87 10.34 -1.07
C LYS A 689 16.43 10.94 0.28
N ARG A 690 17.28 11.78 0.92
CA ARG A 690 16.89 12.41 2.20
C ARG A 690 15.76 13.43 2.00
N ILE A 691 14.90 13.54 3.02
CA ILE A 691 13.84 14.54 3.05
C ILE A 691 14.46 15.95 2.96
N ASP A 692 13.82 16.85 2.23
CA ASP A 692 14.22 18.25 2.19
C ASP A 692 13.96 18.92 3.55
N PRO A 693 14.95 19.53 4.17
CA PRO A 693 14.74 20.32 5.39
C PRO A 693 13.74 21.47 5.25
N ALA A 694 13.51 21.97 4.02
CA ALA A 694 12.52 23.01 3.73
C ALA A 694 11.08 22.48 3.56
N ALA A 695 10.88 21.16 3.41
CA ALA A 695 9.56 20.57 3.20
C ALA A 695 8.49 20.99 4.23
N PRO A 696 8.79 21.10 5.55
CA PRO A 696 7.83 21.59 6.53
C PRO A 696 7.31 23.01 6.25
N THR A 697 8.12 23.87 5.63
CA THR A 697 7.71 25.26 5.29
C THR A 697 6.54 25.26 4.29
N TYR A 698 6.62 24.43 3.25
CA TYR A 698 5.55 24.31 2.25
C TYR A 698 4.26 23.77 2.85
N SER A 699 4.38 22.78 3.75
CA SER A 699 3.24 22.23 4.48
C SER A 699 2.58 23.28 5.38
N LEU A 700 3.37 24.07 6.12
CA LEU A 700 2.88 25.15 6.98
C LEU A 700 2.21 26.26 6.17
N ASP A 701 2.74 26.61 5.00
CA ASP A 701 2.16 27.62 4.13
C ASP A 701 0.80 27.17 3.60
N PHE A 702 0.66 25.88 3.25
CA PHE A 702 -0.63 25.31 2.89
C PHE A 702 -1.64 25.41 4.04
N LEU A 703 -1.28 24.99 5.24
CA LEU A 703 -2.16 24.99 6.41
C LEU A 703 -2.60 26.40 6.81
N ARG A 704 -1.73 27.40 6.64
CA ARG A 704 -2.08 28.82 6.85
C ARG A 704 -3.09 29.34 5.82
N LYS A 705 -3.02 28.88 4.56
CA LYS A 705 -3.95 29.25 3.49
C LYS A 705 -5.30 28.56 3.60
N HIS A 706 -5.35 27.42 4.29
CA HIS A 706 -6.50 26.54 4.41
C HIS A 706 -6.87 26.25 5.87
N PRO A 707 -7.27 27.27 6.65
CA PRO A 707 -7.60 27.10 8.06
C PRO A 707 -8.78 26.15 8.29
N GLU A 708 -9.70 26.03 7.32
CA GLU A 708 -10.89 25.17 7.37
C GLU A 708 -10.56 23.67 7.41
N ILE A 709 -9.39 23.28 6.89
CA ILE A 709 -8.93 21.88 6.91
C ILE A 709 -7.65 21.69 7.74
N SER A 710 -7.10 22.77 8.31
CA SER A 710 -5.83 22.70 9.07
C SER A 710 -5.98 21.87 10.34
N THR A 711 -7.18 21.75 10.90
CA THR A 711 -7.48 20.90 12.05
C THR A 711 -7.18 19.44 11.77
N GLU A 712 -7.38 18.96 10.53
CA GLU A 712 -7.08 17.60 10.12
C GLU A 712 -5.58 17.26 10.17
N SER A 713 -4.71 18.26 10.19
CA SER A 713 -3.26 18.09 10.37
C SER A 713 -2.84 17.92 11.83
N VAL A 714 -3.74 18.22 12.76
CA VAL A 714 -3.50 18.09 14.20
C VAL A 714 -4.02 16.74 14.68
N PRO A 715 -3.17 15.83 15.15
CA PRO A 715 -3.61 14.50 15.58
C PRO A 715 -4.72 14.52 16.62
N TRP A 716 -4.68 15.52 17.52
CA TRP A 716 -5.73 15.74 18.53
C TRP A 716 -6.59 16.95 18.15
N HIS A 717 -7.83 16.70 17.72
CA HIS A 717 -8.85 17.73 17.45
C HIS A 717 -10.26 17.20 17.69
N VAL A 718 -11.24 18.10 17.68
CA VAL A 718 -12.65 17.78 17.93
C VAL A 718 -13.50 18.33 16.78
N HIS A 719 -14.33 17.49 16.21
CA HIS A 719 -15.35 17.90 15.24
C HIS A 719 -16.58 18.40 15.99
N THR A 720 -16.99 19.63 15.81
CA THR A 720 -18.12 20.24 16.48
C THR A 720 -18.94 21.13 15.53
N ASP A 721 -20.26 21.17 15.74
CA ASP A 721 -21.15 22.13 15.13
C ASP A 721 -21.44 23.31 16.08
N LEU A 722 -20.91 23.26 17.31
CA LEU A 722 -21.08 24.33 18.27
C LEU A 722 -20.24 25.52 17.81
N GLU A 723 -20.89 26.67 17.59
CA GLU A 723 -20.20 27.95 17.51
C GLU A 723 -19.56 28.22 18.88
N HIS A 724 -18.35 27.75 19.09
CA HIS A 724 -17.53 28.31 20.14
C HIS A 724 -17.29 29.77 19.76
N GLY A 725 -18.08 30.66 20.35
CA GLY A 725 -17.81 32.07 20.28
C GLY A 725 -16.34 32.25 20.54
N ILE A 726 -15.59 32.75 19.57
CA ILE A 726 -14.27 33.31 19.76
C ILE A 726 -14.50 34.49 20.69
N ALA A 727 -14.57 34.18 22.00
CA ALA A 727 -14.53 35.18 23.04
C ALA A 727 -13.18 35.86 22.86
N GLY A 728 -13.20 37.05 22.35
CA GLY A 728 -12.08 37.87 21.96
C GLY A 728 -10.96 37.85 22.99
N GLY A 729 -9.86 37.28 22.60
CA GLY A 729 -8.53 37.49 23.17
C GLY A 729 -7.79 38.53 22.35
N GLY A 730 -8.37 39.68 22.15
CA GLY A 730 -7.65 40.91 21.82
C GLY A 730 -7.06 41.45 23.12
N GLY A 731 -5.73 41.36 23.29
CA GLY A 731 -5.10 41.95 24.43
C GLY A 731 -3.58 41.73 24.45
N GLN A 732 -2.86 42.67 23.78
CA GLN A 732 -1.49 43.14 23.95
C GLN A 732 -0.35 42.12 23.74
#